data_55ee3c6acf4dea7dbcf4565739059d53
#
_entry.id   55ee3c6acf4dea7dbcf4565739059d53
#
_cell.length_a   1.000
_cell.length_b   1.000
_cell.length_c   1.000
_cell.angle_alpha   90.00
_cell.angle_beta   90.00
_cell.angle_gamma   90.00
#
_symmetry.space_group_name_H-M   'P 1'
#
loop_
_entity.id
_entity.type
_entity.pdbx_description
1 polymer ?
#
loop_
_entity_poly.entity_id
_entity_poly.type
_entity_poly.pdbx_seq_one_letter_code
_entity_poly.pdbx_strand_id
1 'polypeptide(L)'
;MKIRLSIIWTVFMLLLPISMPAQNMPPLAPDPSVVAGALPNGISYYIVTNPAQAGMADFALVRKGCTDTLSARNELSSLPHFNKSVPYRFLNRKSIGCRPEGFVSFSEGSTIFRFDNVPVYDQAASDTTLLMMFDMIASKPCQHAIVVAGNVTPATILERMKVFSLMVPSRTPEYSKPEYSFTGGNGPEYSLTPSATSTLTVDFRTPRFPDAQMNTIQPFMSRLFCLELAEIVKDRLRMAFMNRNVKVKSFDVEYVGSSQTLGDEHFIVKVSADEDQMVQTTAAVASVLSETSMRGATEGEYLASRDYVYKQMLRPQTNDDLVRMCISNYLTGADLALPATKAAFFTSKTMDSAAERDLFNNFVEALLSKTGNMSVHWTGDEAICDEWTRMTVFSSTWKTVSLLDRPTIRWNVVKKDTVNLWSDRGKTKLKSVSPDAVSGGETWMFANDIKVVYKKDQSLKGKFGYALMVKGGYSASRTLQPGEGAFLSDILAASDVSGLTGLDFGRLMRINGIEMNMKVSPADLRITGTAATNQLALVLRSLLSVSNSRNLRKSSFDVYAGYQKSVLSCDRVDSLLFPDNPYPTVKNPAALTDHTYESAKVFFDSQFMKINDGVLVLVGDLPYDTTQKILSTYLGCFRISRGAGSRISSSYRFEPGTFTQIGDGLSPRVEIGLAGSQKYTPDNLFAFHLAAMVLDRSLTAELSKIGYSVSMQKSFGVFPQDIMEIRFIFTPCPDEGLPEETVALRDSTDAFLFIRQALANAMAAPVDPGLLGLLKAAFSASYAAALSDRVSYIDALLMRYSSGKDMLTGYANKINAVQPQQVQAILGTLSQGRKVEYVIR
;
A
#
# COMPACT_ATOMS: atom_id res chain seq x y z
N MET A 1 0.25 -2.13 -42.44
CA MET A 1 0.03 -3.43 -41.79
C MET A 1 1.30 -4.25 -41.59
N LYS A 2 2.22 -4.33 -42.59
CA LYS A 2 3.49 -5.10 -42.49
C LYS A 2 4.51 -4.57 -41.47
N ILE A 3 4.58 -3.25 -41.23
CA ILE A 3 5.50 -2.64 -40.25
C ILE A 3 5.02 -2.89 -38.79
N ARG A 4 3.72 -3.00 -38.57
CA ARG A 4 3.15 -3.27 -37.23
C ARG A 4 3.35 -4.73 -36.79
N LEU A 5 3.30 -5.68 -37.69
CA LEU A 5 3.61 -7.09 -37.40
C LEU A 5 5.09 -7.28 -37.03
N SER A 6 6.00 -6.55 -37.69
CA SER A 6 7.42 -6.58 -37.39
C SER A 6 7.75 -6.11 -35.97
N ILE A 7 7.08 -5.09 -35.47
CA ILE A 7 7.28 -4.58 -34.10
C ILE A 7 6.75 -5.59 -33.06
N ILE A 8 5.62 -6.26 -33.35
CA ILE A 8 5.04 -7.29 -32.45
C ILE A 8 5.97 -8.51 -32.36
N TRP A 9 6.53 -8.98 -33.46
CA TRP A 9 7.52 -10.05 -33.48
C TRP A 9 8.82 -9.65 -32.78
N THR A 10 9.23 -8.41 -32.90
CA THR A 10 10.43 -7.87 -32.26
C THR A 10 10.24 -7.83 -30.72
N VAL A 11 9.08 -7.45 -30.22
CA VAL A 11 8.76 -7.46 -28.78
C VAL A 11 8.66 -8.90 -28.25
N PHE A 12 8.10 -9.83 -29.00
CA PHE A 12 8.00 -11.25 -28.62
C PHE A 12 9.37 -11.93 -28.47
N MET A 13 10.32 -11.63 -29.36
CA MET A 13 11.71 -12.15 -29.27
C MET A 13 12.52 -11.50 -28.12
N LEU A 14 12.05 -10.40 -27.55
CA LEU A 14 12.75 -9.60 -26.57
C LEU A 14 12.46 -10.00 -25.10
N LEU A 15 11.43 -10.81 -24.86
CA LEU A 15 11.01 -11.22 -23.51
C LEU A 15 11.63 -12.54 -23.02
N LEU A 16 12.38 -13.23 -23.86
CA LEU A 16 13.11 -14.43 -23.46
C LEU A 16 14.62 -14.15 -23.53
N PRO A 17 15.38 -14.40 -22.47
CA PRO A 17 16.84 -14.34 -22.48
C PRO A 17 17.45 -15.55 -23.21
N ILE A 18 16.91 -15.89 -24.40
CA ILE A 18 17.48 -16.92 -25.26
C ILE A 18 18.35 -16.21 -26.32
N SER A 19 19.65 -16.51 -26.30
CA SER A 19 20.72 -16.14 -27.20
C SER A 19 20.29 -15.84 -28.64
N MET A 20 19.72 -14.65 -28.86
CA MET A 20 19.59 -14.06 -30.20
C MET A 20 20.40 -12.76 -30.27
N PRO A 21 20.94 -12.36 -31.42
CA PRO A 21 21.66 -11.10 -31.53
C PRO A 21 20.76 -9.97 -31.10
N ALA A 22 21.14 -9.32 -29.99
CA ALA A 22 20.40 -8.23 -29.37
C ALA A 22 20.15 -7.13 -30.41
N GLN A 23 18.89 -6.97 -30.84
CA GLN A 23 18.49 -5.70 -31.42
C GLN A 23 18.68 -4.65 -30.34
N ASN A 24 19.56 -3.68 -30.58
CA ASN A 24 19.84 -2.59 -29.68
C ASN A 24 18.55 -1.77 -29.46
N MET A 25 17.81 -2.08 -28.40
CA MET A 25 16.74 -1.21 -27.96
C MET A 25 17.34 0.11 -27.49
N PRO A 26 16.74 1.26 -27.83
CA PRO A 26 17.23 2.53 -27.36
C PRO A 26 17.12 2.60 -25.82
N PRO A 27 18.10 3.23 -25.15
CA PRO A 27 18.04 3.45 -23.73
C PRO A 27 16.85 4.38 -23.39
N LEU A 28 16.25 4.16 -22.22
CA LEU A 28 15.24 5.05 -21.68
C LEU A 28 15.88 6.37 -21.27
N ALA A 29 15.27 7.49 -21.66
CA ALA A 29 15.72 8.79 -21.22
C ALA A 29 15.50 8.95 -19.71
N PRO A 30 16.49 9.45 -18.95
CA PRO A 30 16.29 9.81 -17.56
C PRO A 30 15.14 10.83 -17.41
N ASP A 31 14.44 10.76 -16.27
CA ASP A 31 13.42 11.75 -15.96
C ASP A 31 14.07 13.15 -15.79
N PRO A 32 13.45 14.24 -16.28
CA PRO A 32 13.98 15.59 -16.14
C PRO A 32 14.17 16.07 -14.69
N SER A 33 13.50 15.47 -13.73
CA SER A 33 13.68 15.76 -12.30
C SER A 33 14.98 15.20 -11.72
N VAL A 34 15.66 14.30 -12.46
CA VAL A 34 16.90 13.62 -12.04
C VAL A 34 18.13 14.34 -12.64
N VAL A 35 18.97 14.84 -11.79
CA VAL A 35 20.29 15.37 -12.16
C VAL A 35 21.36 14.39 -11.66
N ALA A 36 22.02 13.71 -12.58
CA ALA A 36 23.06 12.72 -12.26
C ALA A 36 24.38 13.06 -12.98
N GLY A 37 25.49 12.66 -12.37
CA GLY A 37 26.82 12.90 -12.91
C GLY A 37 27.93 12.41 -11.98
N ALA A 38 29.16 12.87 -12.25
CA ALA A 38 30.32 12.62 -11.40
C ALA A 38 30.98 13.94 -10.98
N LEU A 39 31.46 14.00 -9.75
CA LEU A 39 32.31 15.08 -9.25
C LEU A 39 33.74 14.95 -9.83
N PRO A 40 34.57 16.02 -9.81
CA PRO A 40 35.91 15.98 -10.38
C PRO A 40 36.82 14.88 -9.77
N ASN A 41 36.54 14.43 -8.54
CA ASN A 41 37.28 13.36 -7.88
C ASN A 41 36.69 11.96 -8.10
N GLY A 42 35.75 11.79 -9.07
CA GLY A 42 35.18 10.52 -9.46
C GLY A 42 33.98 10.03 -8.64
N ILE A 43 33.54 10.77 -7.62
CA ILE A 43 32.34 10.43 -6.84
C ILE A 43 31.08 10.65 -7.70
N SER A 44 30.25 9.62 -7.84
CA SER A 44 28.96 9.76 -8.55
C SER A 44 27.97 10.51 -7.68
N TYR A 45 27.08 11.28 -8.31
CA TYR A 45 25.97 11.93 -7.61
C TYR A 45 24.66 11.79 -8.36
N TYR A 46 23.56 11.74 -7.58
CA TYR A 46 22.18 11.75 -8.05
C TYR A 46 21.39 12.75 -7.20
N ILE A 47 20.75 13.71 -7.84
CA ILE A 47 19.89 14.69 -7.15
C ILE A 47 18.54 14.67 -7.82
N VAL A 48 17.48 14.35 -7.06
CA VAL A 48 16.13 14.25 -7.58
C VAL A 48 15.23 15.24 -6.86
N THR A 49 14.60 16.14 -7.63
CA THR A 49 13.64 17.10 -7.08
C THR A 49 12.29 16.43 -6.85
N ASN A 50 11.80 16.44 -5.60
CA ASN A 50 10.48 15.95 -5.21
C ASN A 50 9.82 16.97 -4.27
N PRO A 51 8.84 17.76 -4.72
CA PRO A 51 8.18 18.76 -3.90
C PRO A 51 7.14 18.17 -2.92
N ALA A 52 6.85 16.87 -2.99
CA ALA A 52 5.80 16.23 -2.19
C ALA A 52 6.05 16.28 -0.68
N GLN A 53 7.32 16.32 -0.25
CA GLN A 53 7.71 16.52 1.16
C GLN A 53 8.37 17.88 1.35
N ALA A 54 7.59 18.90 1.60
CA ALA A 54 8.08 20.29 1.73
C ALA A 54 9.20 20.41 2.77
N GLY A 55 10.33 20.95 2.34
CA GLY A 55 11.48 21.25 3.21
C GLY A 55 12.28 20.04 3.68
N MET A 56 12.01 18.82 3.20
CA MET A 56 12.71 17.60 3.58
C MET A 56 13.31 16.90 2.37
N ALA A 57 14.40 16.18 2.59
CA ALA A 57 14.99 15.27 1.62
C ALA A 57 15.62 14.06 2.29
N ASP A 58 15.68 12.97 1.56
CA ASP A 58 16.37 11.75 1.97
C ASP A 58 17.73 11.70 1.27
N PHE A 59 18.78 11.45 2.05
CA PHE A 59 20.16 11.35 1.57
C PHE A 59 20.60 9.90 1.70
N ALA A 60 21.40 9.44 0.75
CA ALA A 60 22.05 8.13 0.84
C ALA A 60 23.49 8.22 0.34
N LEU A 61 24.39 7.52 1.05
CA LEU A 61 25.75 7.23 0.61
C LEU A 61 25.81 5.76 0.23
N VAL A 62 26.18 5.46 -1.00
CA VAL A 62 26.39 4.11 -1.50
C VAL A 62 27.89 3.87 -1.69
N ARG A 63 28.37 2.80 -1.11
CA ARG A 63 29.77 2.36 -1.19
C ARG A 63 29.83 1.01 -1.88
N LYS A 64 30.36 0.98 -3.08
CA LYS A 64 30.39 -0.20 -3.95
C LYS A 64 31.62 -1.07 -3.66
N GLY A 65 31.39 -2.39 -3.54
CA GLY A 65 32.48 -3.35 -3.34
C GLY A 65 33.10 -3.35 -1.93
N CYS A 66 32.43 -2.80 -0.94
CA CYS A 66 32.90 -2.75 0.44
C CYS A 66 31.79 -3.16 1.40
N THR A 67 31.93 -4.32 2.04
CA THR A 67 30.90 -4.93 2.92
C THR A 67 31.40 -5.22 4.34
N ASP A 68 32.36 -4.43 4.84
CA ASP A 68 32.79 -4.57 6.24
C ASP A 68 31.67 -4.07 7.17
N THR A 69 30.86 -5.01 7.62
CA THR A 69 29.66 -4.75 8.43
C THR A 69 29.97 -4.12 9.78
N LEU A 70 31.03 -4.60 10.44
CA LEU A 70 31.38 -4.12 11.79
C LEU A 70 31.93 -2.68 11.75
N SER A 71 32.80 -2.39 10.78
CA SER A 71 33.35 -1.05 10.58
C SER A 71 32.27 -0.07 10.13
N ALA A 72 31.34 -0.49 9.26
CA ALA A 72 30.28 0.36 8.74
C ALA A 72 29.33 0.85 9.84
N ARG A 73 28.96 0.01 10.79
CA ARG A 73 28.07 0.35 11.91
C ARG A 73 28.62 1.47 12.79
N ASN A 74 29.94 1.46 13.00
CA ASN A 74 30.63 2.36 13.92
C ASN A 74 31.26 3.57 13.22
N GLU A 75 31.08 3.69 11.91
CA GLU A 75 31.78 4.70 11.11
C GLU A 75 31.46 6.14 11.52
N LEU A 76 30.21 6.43 11.89
CA LEU A 76 29.83 7.76 12.39
C LEU A 76 30.56 8.18 13.68
N SER A 77 31.07 7.23 14.47
CA SER A 77 31.83 7.51 15.69
C SER A 77 33.31 7.84 15.42
N SER A 78 33.77 7.69 14.18
CA SER A 78 35.19 7.83 13.79
C SER A 78 35.44 8.88 12.71
N LEU A 79 34.46 9.77 12.48
CA LEU A 79 34.59 10.82 11.45
C LEU A 79 35.64 11.86 11.82
N PRO A 80 36.55 12.21 10.90
CA PRO A 80 37.71 13.09 11.21
C PRO A 80 37.32 14.50 11.68
N HIS A 81 36.24 15.07 11.15
CA HIS A 81 35.81 16.43 11.50
C HIS A 81 34.81 16.48 12.65
N PHE A 82 34.52 15.35 13.30
CA PHE A 82 33.56 15.28 14.39
C PHE A 82 34.13 14.56 15.62
N ASN A 83 33.79 15.03 16.83
CA ASN A 83 33.99 14.24 18.04
C ASN A 83 33.02 13.05 18.08
N LYS A 84 33.42 11.92 18.65
CA LYS A 84 32.70 10.62 18.63
C LYS A 84 31.18 10.68 18.75
N SER A 85 30.66 11.45 19.68
CA SER A 85 29.19 11.49 19.93
C SER A 85 28.45 12.60 19.17
N VAL A 86 29.16 13.49 18.46
CA VAL A 86 28.55 14.65 17.81
C VAL A 86 27.66 14.29 16.64
N PRO A 87 28.04 13.36 15.73
CA PRO A 87 27.21 12.96 14.62
C PRO A 87 25.84 12.43 15.07
N TYR A 88 25.81 11.50 16.02
CA TYR A 88 24.54 10.93 16.52
C TYR A 88 23.69 11.97 17.23
N ARG A 89 24.29 12.83 18.07
CA ARG A 89 23.56 13.92 18.73
C ARG A 89 22.97 14.90 17.71
N PHE A 90 23.68 15.17 16.63
CA PHE A 90 23.20 16.04 15.58
C PHE A 90 22.02 15.40 14.84
N LEU A 91 22.15 14.14 14.38
CA LEU A 91 21.09 13.41 13.68
C LEU A 91 19.83 13.36 14.54
N ASN A 92 19.96 12.98 15.81
CA ASN A 92 18.84 12.91 16.74
C ASN A 92 18.19 14.29 16.97
N ARG A 93 18.99 15.34 17.22
CA ARG A 93 18.46 16.70 17.44
C ARG A 93 17.73 17.26 16.23
N LYS A 94 18.12 16.89 15.02
CA LYS A 94 17.51 17.33 13.77
C LYS A 94 16.41 16.39 13.27
N SER A 95 16.16 15.30 14.00
CA SER A 95 15.18 14.27 13.62
C SER A 95 15.50 13.64 12.25
N ILE A 96 16.77 13.53 11.94
CA ILE A 96 17.25 12.81 10.77
C ILE A 96 17.22 11.34 11.15
N GLY A 97 16.24 10.61 10.58
CA GLY A 97 15.87 9.30 11.06
C GLY A 97 16.74 8.18 10.51
N CYS A 98 16.86 7.13 11.32
CA CYS A 98 17.17 5.80 10.83
C CYS A 98 15.86 5.10 10.43
N ARG A 99 15.92 4.25 9.41
CA ARG A 99 14.79 3.40 9.01
C ARG A 99 14.57 2.27 10.01
N PRO A 100 13.40 1.57 9.92
CA PRO A 100 13.23 0.31 10.65
C PRO A 100 14.31 -0.71 10.36
N GLU A 101 14.88 -0.69 9.14
CA GLU A 101 15.99 -1.54 8.73
C GLU A 101 17.36 -1.06 9.25
N GLY A 102 17.39 0.09 9.94
CA GLY A 102 18.57 0.71 10.48
C GLY A 102 19.22 1.78 9.59
N PHE A 103 20.34 2.35 10.09
CA PHE A 103 21.11 3.38 9.40
C PHE A 103 21.95 2.83 8.24
N VAL A 104 22.41 1.57 8.37
CA VAL A 104 23.27 0.88 7.41
C VAL A 104 22.55 -0.34 6.90
N SER A 105 22.57 -0.54 5.59
CA SER A 105 22.12 -1.76 4.95
C SER A 105 23.14 -2.27 3.94
N PHE A 106 23.07 -3.55 3.63
CA PHE A 106 23.98 -4.21 2.71
C PHE A 106 23.20 -4.80 1.55
N SER A 107 23.61 -4.52 0.34
CA SER A 107 22.99 -5.04 -0.86
C SER A 107 24.03 -5.20 -1.95
N GLU A 108 24.02 -6.33 -2.65
CA GLU A 108 24.85 -6.60 -3.83
C GLU A 108 26.33 -6.32 -3.63
N GLY A 109 26.88 -6.78 -2.50
CA GLY A 109 28.28 -6.54 -2.16
C GLY A 109 28.62 -5.08 -1.85
N SER A 110 27.64 -4.26 -1.56
CA SER A 110 27.77 -2.83 -1.32
C SER A 110 27.17 -2.42 0.02
N THR A 111 27.69 -1.35 0.61
CA THR A 111 27.18 -0.75 1.84
C THR A 111 26.38 0.51 1.50
N ILE A 112 25.19 0.65 2.06
CA ILE A 112 24.28 1.77 1.86
C ILE A 112 24.01 2.42 3.21
N PHE A 113 24.33 3.70 3.34
CA PHE A 113 24.03 4.52 4.51
C PHE A 113 22.86 5.44 4.18
N ARG A 114 21.87 5.51 5.07
CA ARG A 114 20.66 6.30 4.89
C ARG A 114 20.53 7.40 5.95
N PHE A 115 20.18 8.60 5.48
CA PHE A 115 19.86 9.77 6.29
C PHE A 115 18.50 10.30 5.83
N ASP A 116 17.45 9.77 6.41
CA ASP A 116 16.09 10.09 5.99
C ASP A 116 15.58 11.35 6.71
N ASN A 117 14.72 12.11 6.06
CA ASN A 117 14.11 13.34 6.59
C ASN A 117 15.12 14.44 6.95
N VAL A 118 16.17 14.63 6.16
CA VAL A 118 17.09 15.75 6.33
C VAL A 118 16.34 17.08 6.09
N PRO A 119 16.33 18.01 7.06
CA PRO A 119 15.63 19.29 6.91
C PRO A 119 16.42 20.21 6.00
N VAL A 120 16.09 20.22 4.70
CA VAL A 120 16.83 21.00 3.69
C VAL A 120 16.49 22.49 3.68
N TYR A 121 15.47 22.91 4.41
CA TYR A 121 15.25 24.34 4.74
C TYR A 121 16.28 24.88 5.72
N ASP A 122 16.93 24.01 6.51
CA ASP A 122 18.05 24.33 7.38
C ASP A 122 19.33 23.96 6.65
N GLN A 123 19.94 24.98 6.03
CA GLN A 123 21.16 24.78 5.25
C GLN A 123 22.29 24.15 6.11
N ALA A 124 22.38 24.50 7.39
CA ALA A 124 23.39 23.94 8.28
C ALA A 124 23.18 22.43 8.50
N ALA A 125 21.92 21.98 8.53
CA ALA A 125 21.61 20.55 8.64
C ALA A 125 22.02 19.80 7.37
N SER A 126 21.71 20.31 6.19
CA SER A 126 22.11 19.74 4.91
C SER A 126 23.64 19.70 4.76
N ASP A 127 24.32 20.81 5.08
CA ASP A 127 25.78 20.91 4.98
C ASP A 127 26.47 19.97 5.96
N THR A 128 25.97 19.83 7.20
CA THR A 128 26.52 18.90 8.19
C THR A 128 26.32 17.45 7.75
N THR A 129 25.17 17.10 7.18
CA THR A 129 24.92 15.75 6.66
C THR A 129 25.86 15.43 5.49
N LEU A 130 26.03 16.37 4.56
CA LEU A 130 26.99 16.22 3.45
C LEU A 130 28.42 16.07 3.98
N LEU A 131 28.84 16.90 4.97
CA LEU A 131 30.17 16.80 5.57
C LEU A 131 30.42 15.41 6.17
N MET A 132 29.46 14.85 6.92
CA MET A 132 29.57 13.47 7.41
C MET A 132 29.75 12.48 6.27
N MET A 133 28.97 12.59 5.19
CA MET A 133 29.08 11.68 4.04
C MET A 133 30.44 11.81 3.36
N PHE A 134 30.99 13.01 3.20
CA PHE A 134 32.31 13.23 2.62
C PHE A 134 33.43 12.73 3.53
N ASP A 135 33.29 12.83 4.84
CA ASP A 135 34.23 12.21 5.82
C ASP A 135 34.22 10.67 5.68
N MET A 136 33.04 10.08 5.55
CA MET A 136 32.91 8.64 5.32
C MET A 136 33.52 8.21 3.97
N ILE A 137 33.44 9.03 2.94
CA ILE A 137 34.07 8.78 1.62
C ILE A 137 35.60 8.88 1.75
N ALA A 138 36.11 9.88 2.46
CA ALA A 138 37.55 10.08 2.65
C ALA A 138 38.19 8.93 3.43
N SER A 139 37.47 8.29 4.33
CA SER A 139 37.94 7.20 5.20
C SER A 139 38.15 5.87 4.46
N LYS A 140 37.47 5.62 3.34
CA LYS A 140 37.52 4.32 2.63
C LYS A 140 37.81 4.50 1.14
N PRO A 141 38.76 3.77 0.57
CA PRO A 141 39.12 3.87 -0.86
C PRO A 141 38.21 3.00 -1.76
N CYS A 142 36.91 3.21 -1.71
CA CYS A 142 35.91 2.49 -2.51
C CYS A 142 35.29 3.39 -3.59
N GLN A 143 34.52 2.83 -4.51
CA GLN A 143 33.65 3.63 -5.37
C GLN A 143 32.42 4.11 -4.60
N HIS A 144 32.09 5.39 -4.73
CA HIS A 144 31.03 6.02 -3.97
C HIS A 144 30.00 6.71 -4.87
N ALA A 145 28.76 6.71 -4.42
CA ALA A 145 27.71 7.59 -4.95
C ALA A 145 26.97 8.29 -3.80
N ILE A 146 26.65 9.56 -4.01
CA ILE A 146 25.77 10.33 -3.13
C ILE A 146 24.44 10.49 -3.82
N VAL A 147 23.35 10.12 -3.14
CA VAL A 147 21.97 10.29 -3.61
C VAL A 147 21.25 11.27 -2.71
N VAL A 148 20.56 12.23 -3.30
CA VAL A 148 19.69 13.18 -2.60
C VAL A 148 18.34 13.25 -3.32
N ALA A 149 17.25 12.92 -2.65
CA ALA A 149 15.92 13.04 -3.22
C ALA A 149 14.98 13.78 -2.28
N GLY A 150 14.33 14.82 -2.77
CA GLY A 150 13.40 15.60 -1.94
C GLY A 150 13.18 17.02 -2.44
N ASN A 151 12.72 17.89 -1.54
CA ASN A 151 12.44 19.28 -1.83
C ASN A 151 13.73 20.11 -1.90
N VAL A 152 14.53 19.84 -2.93
CA VAL A 152 15.85 20.47 -3.11
C VAL A 152 15.96 21.17 -4.46
N THR A 153 16.80 22.20 -4.50
CA THR A 153 17.29 22.81 -5.74
C THR A 153 18.59 22.12 -6.16
N PRO A 154 18.60 21.37 -7.28
CA PRO A 154 19.78 20.58 -7.66
C PRO A 154 21.08 21.38 -7.74
N ALA A 155 21.02 22.61 -8.29
CA ALA A 155 22.19 23.48 -8.39
C ALA A 155 22.82 23.78 -7.02
N THR A 156 22.00 24.09 -6.02
CA THR A 156 22.48 24.39 -4.65
C THR A 156 23.15 23.21 -4.00
N ILE A 157 22.53 22.03 -4.08
CA ILE A 157 23.11 20.79 -3.52
C ILE A 157 24.42 20.43 -4.25
N LEU A 158 24.44 20.55 -5.57
CA LEU A 158 25.63 20.25 -6.37
C LEU A 158 26.80 21.20 -6.05
N GLU A 159 26.54 22.49 -5.86
CA GLU A 159 27.58 23.44 -5.42
C GLU A 159 28.17 23.02 -4.07
N ARG A 160 27.34 22.64 -3.10
CA ARG A 160 27.82 22.16 -1.80
C ARG A 160 28.63 20.87 -1.93
N MET A 161 28.16 19.91 -2.71
CA MET A 161 28.90 18.68 -2.98
C MET A 161 30.28 18.98 -3.61
N LYS A 162 30.36 19.93 -4.54
CA LYS A 162 31.65 20.36 -5.12
C LYS A 162 32.59 20.95 -4.09
N VAL A 163 32.11 21.77 -3.17
CA VAL A 163 32.93 22.33 -2.08
C VAL A 163 33.47 21.23 -1.17
N PHE A 164 32.60 20.33 -0.67
CA PHE A 164 33.04 19.25 0.21
C PHE A 164 33.90 18.22 -0.53
N SER A 165 33.73 18.05 -1.84
CA SER A 165 34.57 17.12 -2.61
C SER A 165 36.04 17.47 -2.62
N LEU A 166 36.41 18.75 -2.36
CA LEU A 166 37.80 19.17 -2.25
C LEU A 166 38.52 18.52 -1.06
N MET A 167 37.79 18.02 -0.08
CA MET A 167 38.35 17.31 1.09
C MET A 167 38.75 15.87 0.75
N VAL A 168 38.24 15.33 -0.34
CA VAL A 168 38.47 13.93 -0.77
C VAL A 168 39.47 13.92 -1.92
N PRO A 169 40.65 13.29 -1.75
CA PRO A 169 41.62 13.14 -2.85
C PRO A 169 41.00 12.43 -4.05
N SER A 170 41.36 12.85 -5.27
CA SER A 170 41.05 12.08 -6.47
C SER A 170 41.68 10.68 -6.37
N ARG A 171 40.85 9.68 -6.40
CA ARG A 171 41.25 8.26 -6.38
C ARG A 171 40.43 7.54 -7.48
N THR A 172 41.08 6.57 -8.12
CA THR A 172 40.38 5.62 -9.01
C THR A 172 40.36 4.28 -8.28
N PRO A 173 39.41 4.05 -7.37
CA PRO A 173 39.32 2.77 -6.68
C PRO A 173 38.98 1.69 -7.68
N GLU A 174 39.73 0.60 -7.68
CA GLU A 174 39.40 -0.57 -8.48
C GLU A 174 38.17 -1.26 -7.90
N TYR A 175 37.13 -1.33 -8.67
CA TYR A 175 35.99 -2.17 -8.40
C TYR A 175 35.89 -3.24 -9.47
N SER A 176 36.12 -4.49 -9.10
CA SER A 176 35.84 -5.62 -9.96
C SER A 176 34.38 -6.03 -9.76
N LYS A 177 33.55 -5.81 -10.77
CA LYS A 177 32.18 -6.30 -10.76
C LYS A 177 32.22 -7.83 -10.71
N PRO A 178 31.44 -8.49 -9.84
CA PRO A 178 31.33 -9.94 -9.85
C PRO A 178 30.93 -10.45 -11.26
N GLU A 179 31.64 -11.46 -11.75
CA GLU A 179 31.23 -12.14 -12.97
C GLU A 179 29.93 -12.88 -12.69
N TYR A 180 28.93 -12.63 -13.53
CA TYR A 180 27.65 -13.29 -13.45
C TYR A 180 27.55 -14.38 -14.53
N SER A 181 27.20 -15.59 -14.09
CA SER A 181 26.86 -16.69 -15.00
C SER A 181 25.63 -17.42 -14.46
N PHE A 182 24.60 -17.52 -15.28
CA PHE A 182 23.40 -18.29 -14.94
C PHE A 182 23.65 -19.78 -15.16
N THR A 183 23.42 -20.57 -14.11
CA THR A 183 23.46 -22.03 -14.21
C THR A 183 22.05 -22.58 -14.00
N GLY A 184 21.43 -23.05 -15.08
CA GLY A 184 20.13 -23.72 -15.00
C GLY A 184 20.25 -25.08 -14.33
N GLY A 185 19.23 -25.47 -13.58
CA GLY A 185 19.12 -26.79 -12.96
C GLY A 185 18.56 -27.85 -13.92
N ASN A 186 18.80 -29.13 -13.60
CA ASN A 186 18.29 -30.28 -14.35
C ASN A 186 16.89 -30.74 -13.88
N GLY A 187 16.38 -30.18 -12.79
CA GLY A 187 15.08 -30.54 -12.20
C GLY A 187 14.81 -29.65 -10.97
N PRO A 188 13.60 -29.75 -10.38
CA PRO A 188 13.28 -29.00 -9.18
C PRO A 188 14.22 -29.36 -8.03
N GLU A 189 14.71 -28.38 -7.30
CA GLU A 189 15.47 -28.55 -6.06
C GLU A 189 14.53 -28.51 -4.87
N TYR A 190 14.65 -29.51 -3.95
CA TYR A 190 13.82 -29.60 -2.76
C TYR A 190 14.69 -29.57 -1.52
N SER A 191 14.26 -28.86 -0.47
CA SER A 191 14.98 -28.82 0.80
C SER A 191 14.06 -28.46 1.97
N LEU A 192 14.37 -29.00 3.16
CA LEU A 192 13.72 -28.69 4.43
C LEU A 192 14.76 -28.21 5.43
N THR A 193 14.50 -27.10 6.10
CA THR A 193 15.31 -26.62 7.22
C THR A 193 14.48 -26.67 8.50
N PRO A 194 14.94 -27.34 9.55
CA PRO A 194 14.27 -27.37 10.85
C PRO A 194 14.05 -25.96 11.40
N SER A 195 12.83 -25.66 11.81
CA SER A 195 12.45 -24.35 12.35
C SER A 195 11.19 -24.43 13.20
N ALA A 196 11.07 -23.55 14.19
CA ALA A 196 9.85 -23.37 14.96
C ALA A 196 8.71 -22.69 14.14
N THR A 197 9.01 -22.13 12.97
CA THR A 197 8.02 -21.54 12.07
C THR A 197 7.94 -22.32 10.77
N SER A 198 6.72 -22.69 10.38
CA SER A 198 6.51 -23.48 9.17
C SER A 198 6.21 -22.56 7.99
N THR A 199 7.08 -22.60 6.98
CA THR A 199 6.93 -21.85 5.73
C THR A 199 7.18 -22.75 4.52
N LEU A 200 6.54 -22.41 3.40
CA LEU A 200 6.83 -22.94 2.08
C LEU A 200 7.27 -21.77 1.20
N THR A 201 8.42 -21.90 0.57
CA THR A 201 8.94 -20.97 -0.42
C THR A 201 9.15 -21.71 -1.74
N VAL A 202 8.51 -21.22 -2.81
CA VAL A 202 8.73 -21.70 -4.19
C VAL A 202 9.36 -20.57 -4.97
N ASP A 203 10.54 -20.77 -5.51
CA ASP A 203 11.34 -19.78 -6.22
C ASP A 203 11.65 -20.25 -7.65
N PHE A 204 11.32 -19.44 -8.64
CA PHE A 204 11.67 -19.62 -10.04
C PHE A 204 12.76 -18.66 -10.42
N ARG A 205 13.95 -19.20 -10.74
CA ARG A 205 15.11 -18.42 -11.14
C ARG A 205 15.17 -18.21 -12.63
N THR A 206 15.49 -17.01 -13.07
CA THR A 206 15.77 -16.66 -14.46
C THR A 206 17.05 -15.86 -14.58
N PRO A 207 17.74 -15.93 -15.74
CA PRO A 207 18.96 -15.15 -15.90
C PRO A 207 18.70 -13.65 -15.83
N ARG A 208 19.62 -12.94 -15.21
CA ARG A 208 19.67 -11.49 -15.21
C ARG A 208 19.82 -10.93 -16.62
N PHE A 209 19.25 -9.76 -16.91
CA PHE A 209 19.48 -9.06 -18.15
C PHE A 209 20.95 -8.62 -18.30
N PRO A 210 21.51 -8.68 -19.53
CA PRO A 210 22.83 -8.15 -19.81
C PRO A 210 22.93 -6.66 -19.47
N ASP A 211 24.10 -6.20 -19.01
CA ASP A 211 24.34 -4.81 -18.63
C ASP A 211 23.97 -3.80 -19.72
N ALA A 212 24.22 -4.13 -20.97
CA ALA A 212 23.87 -3.28 -22.11
C ALA A 212 22.35 -3.08 -22.29
N GLN A 213 21.53 -3.88 -21.66
CA GLN A 213 20.05 -3.81 -21.72
C GLN A 213 19.42 -3.22 -20.45
N MET A 214 20.18 -3.03 -19.37
CA MET A 214 19.65 -2.65 -18.08
C MET A 214 18.92 -1.30 -18.07
N ASN A 215 19.34 -0.36 -18.90
CA ASN A 215 18.71 0.96 -19.02
C ASN A 215 17.68 1.05 -20.16
N THR A 216 17.21 -0.09 -20.67
CA THR A 216 16.18 -0.16 -21.72
C THR A 216 14.81 -0.49 -21.17
N ILE A 217 13.80 -0.54 -22.05
CA ILE A 217 12.43 -0.93 -21.67
C ILE A 217 12.30 -2.42 -21.30
N GLN A 218 13.24 -3.28 -21.66
CA GLN A 218 13.13 -4.74 -21.51
C GLN A 218 13.05 -5.20 -20.05
N PRO A 219 13.98 -4.85 -19.14
CA PRO A 219 13.86 -5.22 -17.73
C PRO A 219 12.58 -4.72 -17.08
N PHE A 220 12.10 -3.54 -17.52
CA PHE A 220 10.84 -2.99 -17.06
C PHE A 220 9.64 -3.82 -17.54
N MET A 221 9.63 -4.30 -18.78
CA MET A 221 8.55 -5.17 -19.31
C MET A 221 8.49 -6.49 -18.56
N SER A 222 9.63 -7.13 -18.34
CA SER A 222 9.72 -8.37 -17.55
C SER A 222 9.17 -8.15 -16.14
N ARG A 223 9.62 -7.07 -15.49
CA ARG A 223 9.12 -6.69 -14.18
C ARG A 223 7.61 -6.45 -14.16
N LEU A 224 7.06 -5.75 -15.16
CA LEU A 224 5.64 -5.50 -15.26
C LEU A 224 4.85 -6.80 -15.32
N PHE A 225 5.25 -7.74 -16.20
CA PHE A 225 4.60 -9.03 -16.34
C PHE A 225 4.73 -9.90 -15.06
N CYS A 226 5.87 -9.86 -14.39
CA CYS A 226 6.03 -10.56 -13.10
C CYS A 226 5.14 -9.97 -12.00
N LEU A 227 4.98 -8.64 -11.94
CA LEU A 227 4.07 -8.01 -10.98
C LEU A 227 2.60 -8.32 -11.30
N GLU A 228 2.21 -8.31 -12.58
CA GLU A 228 0.87 -8.72 -13.00
C GLU A 228 0.60 -10.20 -12.67
N LEU A 229 1.58 -11.08 -12.92
CA LEU A 229 1.51 -12.49 -12.56
C LEU A 229 1.42 -12.68 -11.04
N ALA A 230 2.18 -11.92 -10.26
CA ALA A 230 2.13 -12.00 -8.80
C ALA A 230 0.72 -11.72 -8.26
N GLU A 231 0.03 -10.71 -8.80
CA GLU A 231 -1.35 -10.41 -8.40
C GLU A 231 -2.33 -11.53 -8.80
N ILE A 232 -2.15 -12.12 -9.98
CA ILE A 232 -2.97 -13.25 -10.42
C ILE A 232 -2.74 -14.48 -9.52
N VAL A 233 -1.49 -14.79 -9.21
CA VAL A 233 -1.14 -15.91 -8.34
C VAL A 233 -1.64 -15.68 -6.92
N LYS A 234 -1.52 -14.47 -6.37
CA LYS A 234 -2.09 -14.10 -5.06
C LYS A 234 -3.60 -14.34 -5.02
N ASP A 235 -4.34 -13.91 -6.03
CA ASP A 235 -5.79 -14.11 -6.10
C ASP A 235 -6.15 -15.60 -6.21
N ARG A 236 -5.41 -16.36 -7.02
CA ARG A 236 -5.62 -17.80 -7.18
C ARG A 236 -5.31 -18.58 -5.89
N LEU A 237 -4.22 -18.24 -5.19
CA LEU A 237 -3.87 -18.83 -3.90
C LEU A 237 -4.94 -18.54 -2.85
N ARG A 238 -5.39 -17.30 -2.74
CA ARG A 238 -6.48 -16.93 -1.82
C ARG A 238 -7.72 -17.78 -2.04
N MET A 239 -8.13 -17.97 -3.29
CA MET A 239 -9.27 -18.81 -3.63
C MET A 239 -9.02 -20.29 -3.36
N ALA A 240 -7.81 -20.78 -3.65
CA ALA A 240 -7.46 -22.18 -3.40
C ALA A 240 -7.50 -22.49 -1.91
N PHE A 241 -6.95 -21.62 -1.06
CA PHE A 241 -7.00 -21.76 0.39
C PHE A 241 -8.43 -21.71 0.92
N MET A 242 -9.23 -20.74 0.47
CA MET A 242 -10.63 -20.65 0.87
C MET A 242 -11.44 -21.88 0.45
N ASN A 243 -11.35 -22.31 -0.80
CA ASN A 243 -12.14 -23.44 -1.33
C ASN A 243 -11.76 -24.79 -0.70
N ARG A 244 -10.52 -24.95 -0.28
CA ARG A 244 -10.00 -26.16 0.37
C ARG A 244 -10.02 -26.07 1.89
N ASN A 245 -10.50 -24.97 2.45
CA ASN A 245 -10.46 -24.66 3.89
C ASN A 245 -9.06 -24.82 4.51
N VAL A 246 -8.03 -24.38 3.77
CA VAL A 246 -6.63 -24.39 4.24
C VAL A 246 -6.37 -23.12 5.01
N LYS A 247 -5.90 -23.27 6.25
CA LYS A 247 -5.58 -22.15 7.14
C LYS A 247 -4.13 -21.73 6.93
N VAL A 248 -3.93 -20.51 6.43
CA VAL A 248 -2.60 -19.92 6.25
C VAL A 248 -2.46 -18.68 7.14
N LYS A 249 -1.28 -18.47 7.73
CA LYS A 249 -0.97 -17.28 8.54
C LYS A 249 -0.71 -16.08 7.65
N SER A 250 0.08 -16.27 6.61
CA SER A 250 0.40 -15.24 5.63
C SER A 250 0.84 -15.87 4.31
N PHE A 251 0.69 -15.14 3.22
CA PHE A 251 1.32 -15.50 1.96
C PHE A 251 1.62 -14.24 1.15
N ASP A 252 2.68 -14.32 0.37
CA ASP A 252 3.08 -13.26 -0.56
C ASP A 252 3.68 -13.85 -1.83
N VAL A 253 3.70 -13.04 -2.90
CA VAL A 253 4.36 -13.34 -4.16
C VAL A 253 5.19 -12.13 -4.53
N GLU A 254 6.48 -12.35 -4.66
CA GLU A 254 7.48 -11.30 -4.89
C GLU A 254 8.23 -11.54 -6.20
N TYR A 255 8.73 -10.46 -6.77
CA TYR A 255 9.69 -10.53 -7.89
C TYR A 255 10.90 -9.65 -7.60
N VAL A 256 12.05 -10.28 -7.62
CA VAL A 256 13.36 -9.63 -7.54
C VAL A 256 13.96 -9.64 -8.94
N GLY A 257 13.92 -8.50 -9.61
CA GLY A 257 14.40 -8.37 -11.00
C GLY A 257 15.82 -7.81 -11.09
N SER A 258 16.37 -7.80 -12.29
CA SER A 258 17.74 -7.33 -12.60
C SER A 258 18.06 -5.91 -12.11
N SER A 259 17.04 -5.07 -11.91
CA SER A 259 17.21 -3.74 -11.32
C SER A 259 17.46 -3.78 -9.80
N GLN A 260 17.29 -4.91 -9.16
CA GLN A 260 17.37 -5.08 -7.71
C GLN A 260 18.54 -6.01 -7.30
N THR A 261 19.05 -6.80 -8.23
CA THR A 261 20.11 -7.78 -7.97
C THR A 261 21.18 -7.79 -9.07
N LEU A 262 22.41 -8.17 -8.69
CA LEU A 262 23.48 -8.51 -9.63
C LEU A 262 23.51 -10.00 -9.97
N GLY A 263 22.71 -10.80 -9.29
CA GLY A 263 22.53 -12.23 -9.52
C GLY A 263 21.30 -12.55 -10.38
N ASP A 264 20.76 -13.74 -10.20
CA ASP A 264 19.56 -14.22 -10.88
C ASP A 264 18.33 -13.35 -10.56
N GLU A 265 17.36 -13.31 -11.46
CA GLU A 265 16.04 -12.82 -11.17
C GLU A 265 15.23 -13.92 -10.49
N HIS A 266 14.38 -13.55 -9.55
CA HIS A 266 13.60 -14.48 -8.73
C HIS A 266 12.11 -14.14 -8.77
N PHE A 267 11.28 -15.12 -9.07
CA PHE A 267 9.83 -15.05 -8.85
C PHE A 267 9.48 -16.00 -7.69
N ILE A 268 9.17 -15.41 -6.54
CA ILE A 268 9.09 -16.11 -5.26
C ILE A 268 7.66 -16.15 -4.76
N VAL A 269 7.16 -17.34 -4.43
CA VAL A 269 5.90 -17.56 -3.72
C VAL A 269 6.22 -18.04 -2.32
N LYS A 270 5.83 -17.28 -1.30
CA LYS A 270 6.08 -17.60 0.11
C LYS A 270 4.77 -17.73 0.87
N VAL A 271 4.59 -18.84 1.59
CA VAL A 271 3.39 -19.12 2.38
C VAL A 271 3.79 -19.58 3.77
N SER A 272 3.22 -18.98 4.82
CA SER A 272 3.37 -19.42 6.20
C SER A 272 2.05 -20.01 6.70
N ALA A 273 2.11 -21.16 7.33
CA ALA A 273 0.96 -21.86 7.89
C ALA A 273 1.34 -22.60 9.17
N ASP A 274 0.37 -23.15 9.88
CA ASP A 274 0.67 -24.09 10.97
C ASP A 274 1.15 -25.44 10.39
N GLU A 275 1.94 -26.17 11.15
CA GLU A 275 2.58 -27.40 10.67
C GLU A 275 1.57 -28.44 10.21
N ASP A 276 0.45 -28.58 10.91
CA ASP A 276 -0.66 -29.48 10.56
C ASP A 276 -1.38 -29.09 9.25
N GLN A 277 -1.21 -27.85 8.78
CA GLN A 277 -1.77 -27.36 7.52
C GLN A 277 -0.77 -27.40 6.36
N MET A 278 0.51 -27.71 6.61
CA MET A 278 1.58 -27.56 5.62
C MET A 278 1.41 -28.51 4.42
N VAL A 279 0.93 -29.73 4.63
CA VAL A 279 0.65 -30.69 3.54
C VAL A 279 -0.42 -30.15 2.59
N GLN A 280 -1.53 -29.65 3.13
CA GLN A 280 -2.63 -29.09 2.33
C GLN A 280 -2.21 -27.77 1.66
N THR A 281 -1.40 -26.96 2.36
CA THR A 281 -0.80 -25.74 1.82
C THR A 281 0.10 -26.06 0.64
N THR A 282 0.98 -27.04 0.78
CA THR A 282 1.88 -27.51 -0.30
C THR A 282 1.08 -27.96 -1.52
N ALA A 283 0.05 -28.77 -1.35
CA ALA A 283 -0.80 -29.22 -2.43
C ALA A 283 -1.57 -28.07 -3.10
N ALA A 284 -2.04 -27.08 -2.33
CA ALA A 284 -2.73 -25.92 -2.88
C ALA A 284 -1.80 -25.05 -3.72
N VAL A 285 -0.60 -24.76 -3.23
CA VAL A 285 0.41 -23.96 -3.94
C VAL A 285 0.86 -24.65 -5.23
N ALA A 286 1.21 -25.94 -5.15
CA ALA A 286 1.61 -26.74 -6.33
C ALA A 286 0.51 -26.77 -7.39
N SER A 287 -0.76 -26.93 -6.98
CA SER A 287 -1.91 -26.92 -7.89
C SER A 287 -2.09 -25.59 -8.60
N VAL A 288 -2.01 -24.47 -7.86
CA VAL A 288 -2.17 -23.12 -8.43
C VAL A 288 -1.05 -22.80 -9.41
N LEU A 289 0.19 -23.08 -9.04
CA LEU A 289 1.35 -22.75 -9.89
C LEU A 289 1.39 -23.63 -11.15
N SER A 290 1.14 -24.95 -11.02
CA SER A 290 1.07 -25.86 -12.18
C SER A 290 -0.05 -25.46 -13.15
N GLU A 291 -1.24 -25.12 -12.64
CA GLU A 291 -2.36 -24.68 -13.47
C GLU A 291 -2.07 -23.33 -14.14
N THR A 292 -1.42 -22.41 -13.43
CA THR A 292 -1.03 -21.10 -13.97
C THR A 292 0.01 -21.25 -15.09
N SER A 293 0.99 -22.14 -14.91
CA SER A 293 1.99 -22.47 -15.92
C SER A 293 1.37 -22.95 -17.23
N MET A 294 0.36 -23.80 -17.16
CA MET A 294 -0.24 -24.45 -18.33
C MET A 294 -1.30 -23.63 -19.03
N ARG A 295 -2.04 -22.83 -18.28
CA ARG A 295 -3.26 -22.17 -18.79
C ARG A 295 -3.14 -20.65 -18.88
N GLY A 296 -2.08 -20.09 -18.31
CA GLY A 296 -1.90 -18.65 -18.23
C GLY A 296 -3.03 -17.97 -17.47
N ALA A 297 -3.26 -16.71 -17.77
CA ALA A 297 -4.33 -15.88 -17.23
C ALA A 297 -5.55 -15.86 -18.16
N THR A 298 -6.73 -15.81 -17.57
CA THR A 298 -7.94 -15.43 -18.30
C THR A 298 -7.92 -13.93 -18.64
N GLU A 299 -8.72 -13.51 -19.62
CA GLU A 299 -8.80 -12.09 -19.97
C GLU A 299 -9.15 -11.21 -18.76
N GLY A 300 -10.10 -11.66 -17.92
CA GLY A 300 -10.50 -10.92 -16.74
C GLY A 300 -9.42 -10.80 -15.68
N GLU A 301 -8.65 -11.84 -15.44
CA GLU A 301 -7.51 -11.80 -14.52
C GLU A 301 -6.41 -10.87 -15.03
N TYR A 302 -6.05 -11.00 -16.30
CA TYR A 302 -5.05 -10.16 -16.93
C TYR A 302 -5.40 -8.67 -16.87
N LEU A 303 -6.61 -8.30 -17.29
CA LEU A 303 -7.06 -6.91 -17.25
C LEU A 303 -7.14 -6.35 -15.84
N ALA A 304 -7.54 -7.17 -14.86
CA ALA A 304 -7.61 -6.76 -13.46
C ALA A 304 -6.23 -6.56 -12.84
N SER A 305 -5.29 -7.49 -13.05
CA SER A 305 -3.92 -7.37 -12.54
C SER A 305 -3.19 -6.19 -13.17
N ARG A 306 -3.33 -6.03 -14.48
CA ARG A 306 -2.75 -4.91 -15.23
C ARG A 306 -3.25 -3.55 -14.72
N ASP A 307 -4.58 -3.39 -14.53
CA ASP A 307 -5.16 -2.17 -13.98
C ASP A 307 -4.63 -1.87 -12.58
N TYR A 308 -4.54 -2.88 -11.72
CA TYR A 308 -3.98 -2.74 -10.37
C TYR A 308 -2.51 -2.30 -10.39
N VAL A 309 -1.65 -3.01 -11.12
CA VAL A 309 -0.22 -2.70 -11.22
C VAL A 309 0.00 -1.31 -11.81
N TYR A 310 -0.75 -0.98 -12.86
CA TYR A 310 -0.70 0.33 -13.49
C TYR A 310 -1.03 1.47 -12.51
N LYS A 311 -2.05 1.31 -11.67
CA LYS A 311 -2.39 2.30 -10.63
C LYS A 311 -1.30 2.45 -9.59
N GLN A 312 -0.68 1.34 -9.17
CA GLN A 312 0.47 1.41 -8.26
C GLN A 312 1.64 2.18 -8.87
N MET A 313 1.89 2.03 -10.17
CA MET A 313 2.93 2.78 -10.88
C MET A 313 2.64 4.27 -11.00
N LEU A 314 1.36 4.65 -11.11
CA LEU A 314 0.96 6.05 -11.22
C LEU A 314 0.87 6.77 -9.86
N ARG A 315 1.07 6.08 -8.74
CA ARG A 315 1.10 6.71 -7.43
C ARG A 315 2.23 7.74 -7.33
N PRO A 316 2.04 8.83 -6.57
CA PRO A 316 3.13 9.76 -6.30
C PRO A 316 4.33 9.03 -5.70
N GLN A 317 5.53 9.29 -6.24
CA GLN A 317 6.75 8.67 -5.74
C GLN A 317 7.17 9.34 -4.43
N THR A 318 7.53 8.54 -3.43
CA THR A 318 8.13 9.02 -2.19
C THR A 318 9.62 9.34 -2.41
N ASN A 319 10.23 10.11 -1.49
CA ASN A 319 11.68 10.31 -1.55
C ASN A 319 12.42 8.97 -1.52
N ASP A 320 11.93 8.00 -0.73
CA ASP A 320 12.49 6.66 -0.67
C ASP A 320 12.45 5.92 -2.00
N ASP A 321 11.32 5.96 -2.73
CA ASP A 321 11.21 5.35 -4.06
C ASP A 321 12.28 5.93 -5.02
N LEU A 322 12.48 7.24 -4.96
CA LEU A 322 13.44 7.95 -5.80
C LEU A 322 14.89 7.64 -5.41
N VAL A 323 15.19 7.56 -4.12
CA VAL A 323 16.52 7.14 -3.62
C VAL A 323 16.80 5.70 -4.05
N ARG A 324 15.86 4.78 -3.89
CA ARG A 324 16.02 3.38 -4.33
C ARG A 324 16.25 3.28 -5.84
N MET A 325 15.56 4.07 -6.65
CA MET A 325 15.77 4.15 -8.10
C MET A 325 17.22 4.55 -8.43
N CYS A 326 17.74 5.59 -7.79
CA CYS A 326 19.11 6.05 -8.01
C CYS A 326 20.16 5.04 -7.52
N ILE A 327 19.93 4.41 -6.37
CA ILE A 327 20.80 3.32 -5.85
C ILE A 327 20.81 2.16 -6.85
N SER A 328 19.63 1.75 -7.34
CA SER A 328 19.48 0.70 -8.35
C SER A 328 20.28 1.03 -9.63
N ASN A 329 20.16 2.26 -10.14
CA ASN A 329 20.94 2.70 -11.28
C ASN A 329 22.46 2.59 -11.00
N TYR A 330 22.90 3.08 -9.85
CA TYR A 330 24.33 3.05 -9.50
C TYR A 330 24.87 1.62 -9.36
N LEU A 331 24.11 0.71 -8.73
CA LEU A 331 24.56 -0.66 -8.48
C LEU A 331 24.42 -1.56 -9.70
N THR A 332 23.28 -1.50 -10.39
CA THR A 332 22.92 -2.47 -11.44
C THR A 332 22.91 -1.91 -12.84
N GLY A 333 22.98 -0.58 -13.02
CA GLY A 333 22.84 0.07 -14.34
C GLY A 333 21.39 0.24 -14.80
N ALA A 334 20.39 0.06 -13.91
CA ALA A 334 18.98 0.23 -14.22
C ALA A 334 18.65 1.65 -14.71
N ASP A 335 17.53 1.83 -15.39
CA ASP A 335 17.11 3.13 -15.93
C ASP A 335 16.76 4.14 -14.82
N LEU A 336 16.75 5.43 -15.18
CA LEU A 336 16.35 6.56 -14.32
C LEU A 336 15.01 7.18 -14.74
N ALA A 337 14.20 6.48 -15.53
CA ALA A 337 12.88 6.95 -15.92
C ALA A 337 11.85 6.67 -14.80
N LEU A 338 10.99 7.64 -14.48
CA LEU A 338 9.93 7.43 -13.49
C LEU A 338 8.90 6.39 -13.95
N PRO A 339 8.26 5.67 -13.01
CA PRO A 339 7.22 4.70 -13.34
C PRO A 339 6.09 5.26 -14.19
N ALA A 340 5.67 6.51 -13.95
CA ALA A 340 4.64 7.19 -14.74
C ALA A 340 5.05 7.39 -16.21
N THR A 341 6.31 7.72 -16.49
CA THR A 341 6.85 7.86 -17.86
C THR A 341 6.85 6.49 -18.57
N LYS A 342 7.25 5.44 -17.86
CA LYS A 342 7.20 4.06 -18.38
C LYS A 342 5.77 3.59 -18.62
N ALA A 343 4.85 3.92 -17.72
CA ALA A 343 3.44 3.61 -17.85
C ALA A 343 2.81 4.25 -19.10
N ALA A 344 3.20 5.47 -19.45
CA ALA A 344 2.72 6.15 -20.65
C ALA A 344 3.06 5.38 -21.95
N PHE A 345 4.13 4.59 -21.94
CA PHE A 345 4.52 3.76 -23.09
C PHE A 345 3.44 2.70 -23.42
N PHE A 346 2.72 2.19 -22.42
CA PHE A 346 1.68 1.15 -22.58
C PHE A 346 0.29 1.72 -22.86
N THR A 347 0.05 3.00 -22.60
CA THR A 347 -1.24 3.65 -22.92
C THR A 347 -1.39 4.05 -24.36
N SER A 348 -0.30 4.09 -25.12
CA SER A 348 -0.35 4.31 -26.57
C SER A 348 -0.84 3.02 -27.24
N LYS A 349 -2.14 2.85 -27.34
CA LYS A 349 -2.90 1.72 -27.95
C LYS A 349 -2.25 1.11 -29.19
N THR A 350 -1.20 0.31 -29.00
CA THR A 350 -0.50 -0.35 -30.11
C THR A 350 -0.99 -1.79 -30.35
N MET A 351 -1.57 -2.42 -29.33
CA MET A 351 -2.12 -3.79 -29.41
C MET A 351 -3.54 -3.82 -28.83
N ASP A 352 -4.35 -4.80 -29.27
CA ASP A 352 -5.60 -5.11 -28.61
C ASP A 352 -5.36 -5.93 -27.32
N SER A 353 -6.31 -5.96 -26.42
CA SER A 353 -6.19 -6.62 -25.12
C SER A 353 -5.97 -8.15 -25.23
N ALA A 354 -6.44 -8.78 -26.30
CA ALA A 354 -6.28 -10.20 -26.52
C ALA A 354 -4.83 -10.53 -26.91
N ALA A 355 -4.24 -9.75 -27.83
CA ALA A 355 -2.85 -9.94 -28.23
C ALA A 355 -1.87 -9.66 -27.09
N GLU A 356 -2.16 -8.66 -26.25
CA GLU A 356 -1.37 -8.37 -25.06
C GLU A 356 -1.45 -9.51 -24.02
N ARG A 357 -2.64 -10.04 -23.77
CA ARG A 357 -2.82 -11.20 -22.89
C ARG A 357 -2.09 -12.44 -23.43
N ASP A 358 -2.15 -12.70 -24.73
CA ASP A 358 -1.48 -13.85 -25.32
C ASP A 358 0.04 -13.72 -25.17
N LEU A 359 0.58 -12.52 -25.34
CA LEU A 359 1.99 -12.23 -25.07
C LEU A 359 2.34 -12.46 -23.58
N PHE A 360 1.51 -11.98 -22.67
CA PHE A 360 1.65 -12.23 -21.24
C PHE A 360 1.60 -13.73 -20.92
N ASN A 361 0.66 -14.48 -21.46
CA ASN A 361 0.53 -15.91 -21.21
C ASN A 361 1.75 -16.71 -21.73
N ASN A 362 2.30 -16.34 -22.87
CA ASN A 362 3.54 -16.93 -23.36
C ASN A 362 4.73 -16.65 -22.42
N PHE A 363 4.78 -15.46 -21.83
CA PHE A 363 5.77 -15.13 -20.81
C PHE A 363 5.56 -15.98 -19.54
N VAL A 364 4.33 -16.13 -19.07
CA VAL A 364 4.00 -16.95 -17.88
C VAL A 364 4.39 -18.40 -18.08
N GLU A 365 4.07 -18.96 -19.26
CA GLU A 365 4.48 -20.32 -19.63
C GLU A 365 6.01 -20.45 -19.63
N ALA A 366 6.71 -19.50 -20.25
CA ALA A 366 8.17 -19.52 -20.32
C ALA A 366 8.84 -19.42 -18.93
N LEU A 367 8.24 -18.69 -18.00
CA LEU A 367 8.75 -18.55 -16.63
C LEU A 367 8.48 -19.79 -15.78
N LEU A 368 7.21 -20.24 -15.71
CA LEU A 368 6.79 -21.26 -14.76
C LEU A 368 6.95 -22.70 -15.26
N SER A 369 7.04 -22.95 -16.58
CA SER A 369 7.23 -24.30 -17.12
C SER A 369 8.65 -24.84 -16.95
N LYS A 370 9.64 -23.95 -16.76
CA LYS A 370 11.05 -24.31 -16.57
C LYS A 370 11.31 -24.80 -15.13
N THR A 371 10.73 -25.95 -14.78
CA THR A 371 10.88 -26.54 -13.44
C THR A 371 12.32 -26.89 -13.07
N GLY A 372 13.23 -26.96 -14.04
CA GLY A 372 14.68 -27.10 -13.81
C GLY A 372 15.30 -25.92 -13.04
N ASN A 373 14.68 -24.75 -13.11
CA ASN A 373 15.12 -23.55 -12.42
C ASN A 373 14.28 -23.27 -11.16
N MET A 374 13.43 -24.21 -10.76
CA MET A 374 12.56 -24.07 -9.58
C MET A 374 13.22 -24.67 -8.36
N SER A 375 13.24 -23.94 -7.25
CA SER A 375 13.53 -24.48 -5.93
C SER A 375 12.28 -24.41 -5.04
N VAL A 376 12.10 -25.44 -4.22
CA VAL A 376 11.00 -25.56 -3.26
C VAL A 376 11.61 -25.82 -1.90
N HIS A 377 11.53 -24.83 -1.05
CA HIS A 377 12.12 -24.84 0.28
C HIS A 377 11.05 -24.78 1.35
N TRP A 378 11.14 -25.67 2.33
CA TRP A 378 10.31 -25.63 3.52
C TRP A 378 11.15 -25.29 4.76
N THR A 379 10.53 -24.60 5.68
CA THR A 379 10.97 -24.60 7.09
C THR A 379 9.87 -25.27 7.92
N GLY A 380 10.23 -25.89 9.05
CA GLY A 380 9.25 -26.51 9.94
C GLY A 380 9.80 -27.66 10.76
N ASP A 381 8.90 -28.42 11.40
CA ASP A 381 9.25 -29.56 12.22
C ASP A 381 9.25 -30.86 11.38
N GLU A 382 10.45 -31.41 11.16
CA GLU A 382 10.64 -32.66 10.40
C GLU A 382 9.99 -33.88 11.08
N ALA A 383 9.84 -33.85 12.40
CA ALA A 383 9.22 -34.94 13.15
C ALA A 383 7.69 -35.01 12.89
N ILE A 384 7.07 -33.91 12.53
CA ILE A 384 5.64 -33.86 12.19
C ILE A 384 5.41 -34.19 10.72
N CYS A 385 6.24 -33.64 9.83
CA CYS A 385 6.15 -33.87 8.38
C CYS A 385 7.53 -33.77 7.74
N ASP A 386 8.06 -34.92 7.30
CA ASP A 386 9.37 -35.05 6.71
C ASP A 386 9.48 -34.42 5.29
N GLU A 387 10.71 -34.19 4.85
CA GLU A 387 11.00 -33.62 3.53
C GLU A 387 10.46 -34.49 2.40
N TRP A 388 10.59 -35.80 2.50
CA TRP A 388 10.14 -36.71 1.45
C TRP A 388 8.61 -36.61 1.24
N THR A 389 7.84 -36.52 2.31
CA THR A 389 6.38 -36.36 2.26
C THR A 389 6.00 -35.04 1.59
N ARG A 390 6.65 -33.94 1.99
CA ARG A 390 6.40 -32.60 1.42
C ARG A 390 6.74 -32.58 -0.08
N MET A 391 7.90 -33.09 -0.46
CA MET A 391 8.36 -33.21 -1.84
C MET A 391 7.41 -34.06 -2.68
N THR A 392 6.98 -35.24 -2.14
CA THR A 392 6.05 -36.12 -2.84
C THR A 392 4.69 -35.47 -3.06
N VAL A 393 4.16 -34.74 -2.08
CA VAL A 393 2.90 -33.99 -2.21
C VAL A 393 3.03 -32.90 -3.27
N PHE A 394 4.09 -32.11 -3.24
CA PHE A 394 4.31 -31.06 -4.21
C PHE A 394 4.43 -31.61 -5.63
N SER A 395 5.35 -32.55 -5.84
CA SER A 395 5.67 -33.09 -7.17
C SER A 395 4.52 -33.90 -7.77
N SER A 396 3.83 -34.71 -6.96
CA SER A 396 2.67 -35.48 -7.44
C SER A 396 1.49 -34.57 -7.77
N THR A 397 1.23 -33.54 -6.96
CA THR A 397 0.18 -32.56 -7.24
C THR A 397 0.50 -31.78 -8.50
N TRP A 398 1.72 -31.27 -8.63
CA TRP A 398 2.18 -30.56 -9.83
C TRP A 398 1.95 -31.39 -11.10
N LYS A 399 2.44 -32.65 -11.09
CA LYS A 399 2.29 -33.57 -12.22
C LYS A 399 0.82 -33.92 -12.50
N THR A 400 0.03 -34.18 -11.47
CA THR A 400 -1.39 -34.53 -11.64
C THR A 400 -2.14 -33.38 -12.31
N VAL A 401 -1.94 -32.16 -11.83
CA VAL A 401 -2.60 -30.97 -12.38
C VAL A 401 -2.15 -30.70 -13.82
N SER A 402 -0.86 -30.91 -14.12
CA SER A 402 -0.34 -30.73 -15.48
C SER A 402 -0.91 -31.72 -16.51
N LEU A 403 -1.49 -32.82 -16.07
CA LEU A 403 -2.11 -33.82 -16.95
C LEU A 403 -3.64 -33.67 -17.10
N LEU A 404 -4.26 -32.73 -16.36
CA LEU A 404 -5.71 -32.54 -16.40
C LEU A 404 -6.12 -31.69 -17.61
N ASP A 405 -7.08 -32.17 -18.40
CA ASP A 405 -7.68 -31.40 -19.48
C ASP A 405 -8.61 -30.28 -19.00
N ARG A 406 -8.98 -30.31 -17.71
CA ARG A 406 -9.90 -29.35 -17.11
C ARG A 406 -9.23 -28.58 -15.97
N PRO A 407 -9.58 -27.29 -15.78
CA PRO A 407 -9.07 -26.55 -14.63
C PRO A 407 -9.51 -27.20 -13.31
N THR A 408 -8.56 -27.32 -12.36
CA THR A 408 -8.82 -27.82 -11.00
C THR A 408 -9.63 -26.82 -10.19
N ILE A 409 -9.43 -25.55 -10.44
CA ILE A 409 -10.19 -24.46 -9.88
C ILE A 409 -11.14 -24.01 -10.99
N ARG A 410 -12.44 -24.12 -10.75
CA ARG A 410 -13.45 -23.60 -11.68
C ARG A 410 -13.46 -22.07 -11.58
N TRP A 411 -12.66 -21.46 -12.44
CA TRP A 411 -12.79 -20.04 -12.68
C TRP A 411 -14.06 -19.85 -13.53
N ASN A 412 -15.09 -19.26 -12.98
CA ASN A 412 -16.19 -18.81 -13.80
C ASN A 412 -15.65 -17.72 -14.74
N VAL A 413 -15.46 -18.09 -16.00
CA VAL A 413 -15.09 -17.11 -17.03
C VAL A 413 -16.30 -16.21 -17.22
N VAL A 414 -16.28 -15.04 -16.61
CA VAL A 414 -17.33 -14.05 -16.77
C VAL A 414 -17.14 -13.40 -18.15
N LYS A 415 -17.89 -13.89 -19.13
CA LYS A 415 -17.92 -13.25 -20.44
C LYS A 415 -18.67 -11.92 -20.31
N LYS A 416 -18.11 -10.86 -20.89
CA LYS A 416 -18.65 -9.50 -20.89
C LYS A 416 -20.14 -9.41 -21.25
N ASP A 417 -20.61 -10.29 -22.13
CA ASP A 417 -21.95 -10.25 -22.72
C ASP A 417 -22.97 -11.21 -22.09
N THR A 418 -22.58 -12.01 -21.09
CA THR A 418 -23.45 -13.08 -20.55
C THR A 418 -24.12 -12.76 -19.22
N VAL A 419 -23.97 -11.53 -18.70
CA VAL A 419 -24.46 -11.20 -17.36
C VAL A 419 -25.74 -10.39 -17.42
N ASN A 420 -26.82 -10.93 -16.86
CA ASN A 420 -28.08 -10.23 -16.65
C ASN A 420 -28.01 -9.28 -15.45
N LEU A 421 -27.21 -8.21 -15.58
CA LEU A 421 -27.33 -7.09 -14.65
C LEU A 421 -28.72 -6.45 -14.79
N TRP A 422 -29.11 -5.72 -13.74
CA TRP A 422 -30.40 -5.03 -13.70
C TRP A 422 -30.72 -4.33 -15.02
N SER A 423 -31.83 -4.69 -15.65
CA SER A 423 -32.22 -4.19 -16.98
C SER A 423 -33.45 -3.30 -16.96
N ASP A 424 -34.24 -3.33 -15.88
CA ASP A 424 -35.48 -2.57 -15.79
C ASP A 424 -35.18 -1.06 -15.82
N ARG A 425 -36.10 -0.35 -16.47
CA ARG A 425 -36.02 1.11 -16.62
C ARG A 425 -37.10 1.74 -15.74
N GLY A 426 -36.66 2.38 -14.66
CA GLY A 426 -37.53 3.17 -13.79
C GLY A 426 -37.39 4.66 -14.16
N LYS A 427 -38.27 5.17 -15.03
CA LYS A 427 -38.20 6.57 -15.43
C LYS A 427 -38.53 7.51 -14.26
N THR A 428 -37.71 8.53 -14.07
CA THR A 428 -37.94 9.61 -13.14
C THR A 428 -37.64 10.95 -13.81
N LYS A 429 -38.27 12.03 -13.34
CA LYS A 429 -38.06 13.38 -13.90
C LYS A 429 -37.13 14.17 -12.99
N LEU A 430 -36.26 14.96 -13.59
CA LEU A 430 -35.50 15.98 -12.89
C LEU A 430 -36.47 17.05 -12.37
N LYS A 431 -36.51 17.28 -11.06
CA LYS A 431 -37.40 18.21 -10.38
C LYS A 431 -36.81 19.60 -10.22
N SER A 432 -35.54 19.69 -9.84
CA SER A 432 -34.84 20.95 -9.68
C SER A 432 -33.33 20.76 -9.81
N VAL A 433 -32.66 21.85 -10.22
CA VAL A 433 -31.21 21.99 -10.27
C VAL A 433 -30.86 23.21 -9.45
N SER A 434 -29.85 23.11 -8.60
CA SER A 434 -29.31 24.23 -7.80
C SER A 434 -27.77 24.17 -7.78
N PRO A 435 -27.09 25.33 -7.75
CA PRO A 435 -25.65 25.34 -7.58
C PRO A 435 -25.23 24.66 -6.28
N ASP A 436 -24.10 23.97 -6.30
CA ASP A 436 -23.48 23.37 -5.13
C ASP A 436 -22.13 24.02 -4.84
N ALA A 437 -22.12 24.93 -3.89
CA ALA A 437 -20.92 25.72 -3.55
C ALA A 437 -19.75 24.86 -3.05
N VAL A 438 -19.98 23.71 -2.42
CA VAL A 438 -18.93 22.85 -1.87
C VAL A 438 -18.21 22.07 -2.96
N SER A 439 -18.96 21.47 -3.87
CA SER A 439 -18.35 20.77 -5.01
C SER A 439 -17.90 21.70 -6.13
N GLY A 440 -18.49 22.90 -6.22
CA GLY A 440 -18.38 23.80 -7.37
C GLY A 440 -19.14 23.29 -8.61
N GLY A 441 -20.07 22.37 -8.42
CA GLY A 441 -20.96 21.82 -9.45
C GLY A 441 -22.43 22.14 -9.16
N GLU A 442 -23.30 21.15 -9.37
CA GLU A 442 -24.73 21.28 -9.22
C GLU A 442 -25.32 20.14 -8.37
N THR A 443 -26.37 20.44 -7.64
CA THR A 443 -27.23 19.46 -7.00
C THR A 443 -28.49 19.30 -7.83
N TRP A 444 -28.74 18.09 -8.33
CA TRP A 444 -29.93 17.70 -9.08
C TRP A 444 -30.86 16.89 -8.16
N MET A 445 -32.10 17.34 -8.04
CA MET A 445 -33.13 16.64 -7.30
C MET A 445 -34.11 15.97 -8.28
N PHE A 446 -34.24 14.65 -8.15
CA PHE A 446 -35.19 13.88 -8.96
C PHE A 446 -36.53 13.70 -8.25
N ALA A 447 -37.58 13.35 -9.02
CA ALA A 447 -38.96 13.24 -8.51
C ALA A 447 -39.17 12.14 -7.45
N ASN A 448 -38.27 11.13 -7.38
CA ASN A 448 -38.24 10.09 -6.35
C ASN A 448 -37.39 10.49 -5.14
N ASP A 449 -37.03 11.77 -5.02
CA ASP A 449 -36.24 12.35 -3.93
C ASP A 449 -34.75 11.91 -3.84
N ILE A 450 -34.22 11.20 -4.85
CA ILE A 450 -32.79 10.98 -4.92
C ILE A 450 -32.07 12.28 -5.26
N LYS A 451 -31.04 12.58 -4.51
CA LYS A 451 -30.14 13.71 -4.73
C LYS A 451 -28.94 13.28 -5.55
N VAL A 452 -28.63 14.01 -6.62
CA VAL A 452 -27.40 13.80 -7.39
C VAL A 452 -26.54 15.04 -7.30
N VAL A 453 -25.30 14.88 -6.84
CA VAL A 453 -24.27 15.93 -6.93
C VAL A 453 -23.50 15.69 -8.21
N TYR A 454 -23.67 16.59 -9.17
CA TYR A 454 -23.03 16.52 -10.47
C TYR A 454 -21.97 17.61 -10.60
N LYS A 455 -20.74 17.22 -10.92
CA LYS A 455 -19.65 18.16 -11.24
C LYS A 455 -18.97 17.72 -12.52
N LYS A 456 -19.03 18.55 -13.54
CA LYS A 456 -18.26 18.35 -14.76
C LYS A 456 -16.80 18.73 -14.50
N ASP A 457 -15.89 17.79 -14.77
CA ASP A 457 -14.45 17.98 -14.63
C ASP A 457 -13.74 17.39 -15.86
N GLN A 458 -13.37 18.28 -16.79
CA GLN A 458 -12.72 17.90 -18.05
C GLN A 458 -11.25 17.48 -17.88
N SER A 459 -10.64 17.70 -16.72
CA SER A 459 -9.28 17.23 -16.45
C SER A 459 -9.19 15.70 -16.46
N LEU A 460 -10.31 15.02 -16.25
CA LEU A 460 -10.42 13.55 -16.23
C LEU A 460 -10.72 12.92 -17.59
N LYS A 461 -10.30 13.48 -18.67
CA LYS A 461 -10.52 13.05 -20.07
C LYS A 461 -11.08 11.61 -20.19
N GLY A 462 -12.37 11.50 -20.53
CA GLY A 462 -13.06 10.22 -20.74
C GLY A 462 -13.34 9.36 -19.50
N LYS A 463 -13.16 9.89 -18.27
CA LYS A 463 -13.40 9.18 -17.01
C LYS A 463 -14.23 10.01 -16.02
N PHE A 464 -14.85 9.32 -15.06
CA PHE A 464 -15.53 9.95 -13.93
C PHE A 464 -15.41 9.10 -12.66
N GLY A 465 -15.47 9.78 -11.51
CA GLY A 465 -15.66 9.16 -10.20
C GLY A 465 -17.12 9.18 -9.80
N TYR A 466 -17.55 8.20 -9.03
CA TYR A 466 -18.92 8.10 -8.55
C TYR A 466 -19.02 7.56 -7.13
N ALA A 467 -20.11 7.91 -6.44
CA ALA A 467 -20.51 7.28 -5.19
C ALA A 467 -22.02 7.23 -5.03
N LEU A 468 -22.53 6.10 -4.56
CA LEU A 468 -23.86 6.00 -3.97
C LEU A 468 -23.71 5.91 -2.46
N MET A 469 -24.28 6.85 -1.71
CA MET A 469 -24.32 6.84 -0.25
C MET A 469 -25.74 6.59 0.24
N VAL A 470 -25.86 5.69 1.21
CA VAL A 470 -27.09 5.42 1.99
C VAL A 470 -26.79 5.81 3.43
N LYS A 471 -27.58 6.73 3.98
CA LYS A 471 -27.39 7.23 5.35
C LYS A 471 -27.87 6.22 6.39
N GLY A 472 -27.19 6.14 7.52
CA GLY A 472 -27.61 5.33 8.68
C GLY A 472 -26.55 4.33 9.12
N GLY A 473 -25.92 3.63 8.22
CA GLY A 473 -24.89 2.65 8.54
C GLY A 473 -25.31 1.63 9.61
N TYR A 474 -24.35 0.92 10.19
CA TYR A 474 -24.70 -0.09 11.18
C TYR A 474 -25.07 0.48 12.56
N SER A 475 -24.81 1.77 12.84
CA SER A 475 -25.30 2.38 14.08
C SER A 475 -26.82 2.59 14.09
N ALA A 476 -27.49 2.46 12.95
CA ALA A 476 -28.95 2.50 12.84
C ALA A 476 -29.61 1.12 12.91
N SER A 477 -28.83 0.04 12.95
CA SER A 477 -29.33 -1.32 13.05
C SER A 477 -29.72 -1.69 14.49
N ARG A 478 -30.82 -2.42 14.62
CA ARG A 478 -31.29 -2.99 15.91
C ARG A 478 -30.96 -4.47 16.04
N THR A 479 -30.48 -5.11 14.97
CA THR A 479 -30.24 -6.55 14.92
C THR A 479 -28.77 -6.91 15.07
N LEU A 480 -27.86 -6.00 14.75
CA LEU A 480 -26.43 -6.23 14.86
C LEU A 480 -25.95 -6.16 16.30
N GLN A 481 -25.15 -7.14 16.69
CA GLN A 481 -24.40 -7.11 17.96
C GLN A 481 -23.10 -6.33 17.81
N PRO A 482 -22.50 -5.85 18.94
CA PRO A 482 -21.19 -5.19 18.89
C PRO A 482 -20.12 -6.06 18.21
N GLY A 483 -19.37 -5.48 17.27
CA GLY A 483 -18.34 -6.15 16.49
C GLY A 483 -18.80 -6.72 15.15
N GLU A 484 -20.06 -7.08 14.98
CA GLU A 484 -20.58 -7.61 13.69
C GLU A 484 -20.51 -6.57 12.57
N GLY A 485 -20.75 -5.29 12.91
CA GLY A 485 -20.72 -4.18 11.96
C GLY A 485 -19.38 -4.01 11.24
N ALA A 486 -18.27 -4.34 11.88
CA ALA A 486 -16.93 -4.24 11.32
C ALA A 486 -16.69 -5.15 10.10
N PHE A 487 -17.47 -6.22 9.97
CA PHE A 487 -17.36 -7.18 8.87
C PHE A 487 -18.31 -6.91 7.70
N LEU A 488 -19.25 -6.01 7.84
CA LEU A 488 -20.32 -5.80 6.85
C LEU A 488 -19.79 -5.38 5.47
N SER A 489 -18.70 -4.62 5.39
CA SER A 489 -18.10 -4.24 4.11
C SER A 489 -17.64 -5.48 3.31
N ASP A 490 -16.95 -6.40 3.97
CA ASP A 490 -16.45 -7.62 3.36
C ASP A 490 -17.60 -8.59 3.03
N ILE A 491 -18.59 -8.71 3.94
CA ILE A 491 -19.77 -9.56 3.72
C ILE A 491 -20.57 -9.05 2.53
N LEU A 492 -20.71 -7.73 2.37
CA LEU A 492 -21.36 -7.14 1.20
C LEU A 492 -20.59 -7.46 -0.09
N ALA A 493 -19.28 -7.30 -0.07
CA ALA A 493 -18.43 -7.60 -1.22
C ALA A 493 -18.39 -9.09 -1.56
N ALA A 494 -18.56 -9.98 -0.57
CA ALA A 494 -18.65 -11.43 -0.77
C ALA A 494 -20.04 -11.91 -1.20
N SER A 495 -21.06 -11.05 -1.11
CA SER A 495 -22.45 -11.42 -1.50
C SER A 495 -22.56 -11.62 -3.01
N ASP A 496 -23.38 -12.59 -3.40
CA ASP A 496 -23.69 -12.78 -4.82
C ASP A 496 -24.52 -11.61 -5.37
N VAL A 497 -24.26 -11.23 -6.60
CA VAL A 497 -24.99 -10.16 -7.31
C VAL A 497 -25.42 -10.66 -8.68
N SER A 498 -26.70 -10.62 -8.97
CA SER A 498 -27.28 -11.07 -10.25
C SER A 498 -26.85 -12.50 -10.65
N GLY A 499 -26.72 -13.39 -9.66
CA GLY A 499 -26.32 -14.80 -9.86
C GLY A 499 -24.81 -15.02 -10.00
N LEU A 500 -24.00 -13.97 -10.00
CA LEU A 500 -22.55 -14.06 -9.93
C LEU A 500 -22.09 -14.09 -8.46
N THR A 501 -21.03 -14.82 -8.16
CA THR A 501 -20.36 -14.65 -6.87
C THR A 501 -19.83 -13.22 -6.71
N GLY A 502 -19.66 -12.74 -5.48
CA GLY A 502 -19.10 -11.40 -5.22
C GLY A 502 -17.77 -11.19 -5.94
N LEU A 503 -16.93 -12.23 -5.98
CA LEU A 503 -15.65 -12.19 -6.67
C LEU A 503 -15.82 -12.07 -8.20
N ASP A 504 -16.72 -12.86 -8.80
CA ASP A 504 -16.98 -12.80 -10.26
C ASP A 504 -17.66 -11.49 -10.66
N PHE A 505 -18.52 -10.95 -9.78
CA PHE A 505 -19.10 -9.63 -9.98
C PHE A 505 -18.03 -8.53 -9.96
N GLY A 506 -17.10 -8.59 -8.99
CA GLY A 506 -15.97 -7.67 -8.94
C GLY A 506 -15.07 -7.77 -10.18
N ARG A 507 -14.84 -8.97 -10.69
CA ARG A 507 -14.09 -9.18 -11.95
C ARG A 507 -14.84 -8.61 -13.16
N LEU A 508 -16.15 -8.82 -13.25
CA LEU A 508 -16.97 -8.23 -14.31
C LEU A 508 -16.87 -6.71 -14.33
N MET A 509 -16.89 -6.07 -13.15
CA MET A 509 -16.73 -4.62 -13.06
C MET A 509 -15.36 -4.19 -13.60
N ARG A 510 -14.29 -4.84 -13.16
CA ARG A 510 -12.92 -4.54 -13.61
C ARG A 510 -12.72 -4.73 -15.12
N ILE A 511 -13.23 -5.82 -15.71
CA ILE A 511 -13.19 -6.04 -17.17
C ILE A 511 -13.86 -4.90 -17.95
N ASN A 512 -14.89 -4.28 -17.37
CA ASN A 512 -15.58 -3.14 -17.98
C ASN A 512 -14.93 -1.79 -17.62
N GLY A 513 -13.76 -1.79 -16.98
CA GLY A 513 -13.08 -0.56 -16.54
C GLY A 513 -13.86 0.20 -15.46
N ILE A 514 -14.63 -0.53 -14.63
CA ILE A 514 -15.38 0.00 -13.50
C ILE A 514 -14.70 -0.46 -12.22
N GLU A 515 -14.21 0.47 -11.43
CA GLU A 515 -13.85 0.23 -10.05
C GLU A 515 -15.10 0.34 -9.19
N MET A 516 -15.25 -0.57 -8.23
CA MET A 516 -16.34 -0.54 -7.28
C MET A 516 -15.85 -0.99 -5.90
N ASN A 517 -15.89 -0.08 -4.94
CA ASN A 517 -15.56 -0.34 -3.54
C ASN A 517 -16.83 -0.17 -2.69
N MET A 518 -17.10 -1.15 -1.84
CA MET A 518 -18.27 -1.16 -0.97
C MET A 518 -17.82 -1.01 0.48
N LYS A 519 -18.26 0.03 1.15
CA LYS A 519 -17.90 0.34 2.53
C LYS A 519 -19.15 0.53 3.39
N VAL A 520 -19.19 -0.16 4.50
CA VAL A 520 -20.23 0.02 5.53
C VAL A 520 -19.54 0.58 6.78
N SER A 521 -20.00 1.72 7.22
CA SER A 521 -19.51 2.42 8.40
C SER A 521 -20.59 2.52 9.47
N PRO A 522 -20.29 2.96 10.70
CA PRO A 522 -21.33 3.30 11.66
C PRO A 522 -22.34 4.32 11.14
N ALA A 523 -21.91 5.25 10.26
CA ALA A 523 -22.71 6.39 9.81
C ALA A 523 -23.47 6.14 8.51
N ASP A 524 -22.90 5.37 7.59
CA ASP A 524 -23.43 5.22 6.23
C ASP A 524 -22.96 3.92 5.55
N LEU A 525 -23.64 3.56 4.46
CA LEU A 525 -23.18 2.60 3.49
C LEU A 525 -22.83 3.37 2.20
N ARG A 526 -21.64 3.11 1.65
CA ARG A 526 -21.14 3.74 0.42
C ARG A 526 -20.70 2.71 -0.59
N ILE A 527 -21.06 2.96 -1.86
CA ILE A 527 -20.49 2.25 -3.02
C ILE A 527 -19.80 3.32 -3.85
N THR A 528 -18.46 3.29 -3.90
CA THR A 528 -17.64 4.31 -4.54
C THR A 528 -16.78 3.70 -5.64
N GLY A 529 -16.36 4.50 -6.60
CA GLY A 529 -15.42 4.04 -7.60
C GLY A 529 -15.19 5.02 -8.75
N THR A 530 -14.51 4.52 -9.77
CA THR A 530 -14.24 5.23 -11.03
C THR A 530 -14.68 4.41 -12.22
N ALA A 531 -15.02 5.08 -13.33
CA ALA A 531 -15.39 4.41 -14.57
C ALA A 531 -15.09 5.30 -15.79
N ALA A 532 -15.07 4.68 -16.98
CA ALA A 532 -15.04 5.44 -18.23
C ALA A 532 -16.40 6.13 -18.48
N THR A 533 -16.37 7.31 -19.09
CA THR A 533 -17.57 8.14 -19.34
C THR A 533 -18.70 7.39 -20.03
N ASN A 534 -18.39 6.50 -20.97
CA ASN A 534 -19.39 5.69 -21.68
C ASN A 534 -19.99 4.55 -20.84
N GLN A 535 -19.47 4.31 -19.61
CA GLN A 535 -19.93 3.24 -18.72
C GLN A 535 -20.96 3.70 -17.68
N LEU A 536 -21.39 4.97 -17.68
CA LEU A 536 -22.33 5.48 -16.67
C LEU A 536 -23.60 4.64 -16.55
N ALA A 537 -24.19 4.20 -17.68
CA ALA A 537 -25.36 3.33 -17.67
C ALA A 537 -25.07 1.98 -17.00
N LEU A 538 -23.91 1.41 -17.25
CA LEU A 538 -23.49 0.14 -16.65
C LEU A 538 -23.22 0.30 -15.15
N VAL A 539 -22.60 1.40 -14.71
CA VAL A 539 -22.43 1.73 -13.28
C VAL A 539 -23.80 1.76 -12.58
N LEU A 540 -24.79 2.47 -13.14
CA LEU A 540 -26.13 2.54 -12.53
C LEU A 540 -26.81 1.16 -12.47
N ARG A 541 -26.71 0.36 -13.53
CA ARG A 541 -27.22 -1.02 -13.56
C ARG A 541 -26.54 -1.90 -12.52
N SER A 542 -25.24 -1.72 -12.31
CA SER A 542 -24.47 -2.45 -11.29
C SER A 542 -24.89 -2.05 -9.88
N LEU A 543 -25.05 -0.75 -9.61
CA LEU A 543 -25.57 -0.24 -8.34
C LEU A 543 -26.99 -0.78 -8.05
N LEU A 544 -27.85 -0.81 -9.07
CA LEU A 544 -29.19 -1.39 -8.96
C LEU A 544 -29.15 -2.91 -8.74
N SER A 545 -28.22 -3.62 -9.37
CA SER A 545 -28.02 -5.05 -9.14
C SER A 545 -27.59 -5.34 -7.70
N VAL A 546 -26.66 -4.58 -7.15
CA VAL A 546 -26.26 -4.69 -5.73
C VAL A 546 -27.44 -4.40 -4.81
N SER A 547 -28.26 -3.43 -5.15
CA SER A 547 -29.43 -3.05 -4.33
C SER A 547 -30.57 -4.09 -4.39
N ASN A 548 -30.88 -4.62 -5.58
CA ASN A 548 -32.12 -5.37 -5.82
C ASN A 548 -31.92 -6.86 -6.16
N SER A 549 -30.70 -7.27 -6.55
CA SER A 549 -30.38 -8.64 -6.99
C SER A 549 -29.24 -9.26 -6.21
N ARG A 550 -29.05 -8.81 -4.97
CA ARG A 550 -28.05 -9.35 -4.04
C ARG A 550 -28.57 -10.58 -3.31
N ASN A 551 -27.71 -11.54 -3.07
CA ASN A 551 -28.00 -12.70 -2.23
C ASN A 551 -26.77 -13.08 -1.42
N LEU A 552 -26.89 -13.11 -0.09
CA LEU A 552 -25.85 -13.64 0.79
C LEU A 552 -26.12 -15.13 1.03
N ARG A 553 -25.36 -16.02 0.40
CA ARG A 553 -25.46 -17.47 0.64
C ARG A 553 -24.71 -17.85 1.92
N LYS A 554 -25.33 -18.77 2.69
CA LYS A 554 -24.73 -19.28 3.93
C LYS A 554 -23.34 -19.90 3.66
N SER A 555 -23.22 -20.71 2.60
CA SER A 555 -21.95 -21.32 2.23
C SER A 555 -20.82 -20.30 1.92
N SER A 556 -21.15 -19.19 1.24
CA SER A 556 -20.19 -18.12 0.96
C SER A 556 -19.77 -17.39 2.25
N PHE A 557 -20.72 -17.17 3.15
CA PHE A 557 -20.46 -16.60 4.47
C PHE A 557 -19.59 -17.52 5.32
N ASP A 558 -19.88 -18.85 5.36
CA ASP A 558 -19.12 -19.80 6.16
C ASP A 558 -17.65 -19.90 5.71
N VAL A 559 -17.42 -19.91 4.41
CA VAL A 559 -16.05 -19.88 3.84
C VAL A 559 -15.35 -18.57 4.24
N TYR A 560 -16.01 -17.45 4.08
CA TYR A 560 -15.47 -16.15 4.49
C TYR A 560 -15.15 -16.11 5.99
N ALA A 561 -16.11 -16.51 6.84
CA ALA A 561 -15.95 -16.49 8.30
C ALA A 561 -14.85 -17.45 8.78
N GLY A 562 -14.76 -18.64 8.18
CA GLY A 562 -13.71 -19.61 8.45
C GLY A 562 -12.31 -19.02 8.15
N TYR A 563 -12.15 -18.42 6.99
CA TYR A 563 -10.91 -17.76 6.61
C TYR A 563 -10.55 -16.60 7.54
N GLN A 564 -11.50 -15.70 7.84
CA GLN A 564 -11.23 -14.57 8.74
C GLN A 564 -10.84 -15.01 10.15
N LYS A 565 -11.48 -16.07 10.68
CA LYS A 565 -11.12 -16.67 11.98
C LYS A 565 -9.72 -17.27 12.00
N SER A 566 -9.19 -17.68 10.83
CA SER A 566 -7.84 -18.26 10.74
C SER A 566 -6.74 -17.21 10.65
N VAL A 567 -7.02 -16.02 10.08
CA VAL A 567 -6.01 -15.00 9.81
C VAL A 567 -6.06 -13.80 10.77
N LEU A 568 -7.22 -13.52 11.38
CA LEU A 568 -7.37 -12.39 12.28
C LEU A 568 -7.15 -12.80 13.73
N SER A 569 -6.42 -11.96 14.47
CA SER A 569 -6.33 -11.99 15.92
C SER A 569 -7.14 -10.84 16.53
N CYS A 570 -7.52 -10.98 17.80
CA CYS A 570 -8.17 -9.88 18.54
C CYS A 570 -7.16 -8.76 18.77
N ASP A 571 -7.53 -7.54 18.39
CA ASP A 571 -6.75 -6.35 18.71
C ASP A 571 -6.92 -5.99 20.19
N ARG A 572 -5.89 -6.25 20.98
CA ARG A 572 -5.90 -6.01 22.42
C ARG A 572 -5.91 -4.54 22.77
N VAL A 573 -5.19 -3.71 22.00
CA VAL A 573 -5.14 -2.26 22.28
C VAL A 573 -6.49 -1.63 22.02
N ASP A 574 -7.16 -1.94 20.90
CA ASP A 574 -8.50 -1.44 20.60
C ASP A 574 -9.53 -1.86 21.66
N SER A 575 -9.49 -3.15 22.05
CA SER A 575 -10.42 -3.69 23.07
C SER A 575 -10.28 -3.01 24.43
N LEU A 576 -9.06 -2.62 24.81
CA LEU A 576 -8.79 -1.91 26.06
C LEU A 576 -9.03 -0.40 25.94
N LEU A 577 -8.79 0.17 24.75
CA LEU A 577 -8.97 1.60 24.50
C LEU A 577 -10.46 1.97 24.42
N PHE A 578 -11.27 1.07 23.86
CA PHE A 578 -12.71 1.25 23.69
C PHE A 578 -13.52 0.08 24.25
N PRO A 579 -13.44 -0.21 25.57
CA PRO A 579 -14.22 -1.28 26.17
C PRO A 579 -15.72 -1.01 25.97
N ASP A 580 -16.48 -2.07 25.71
CA ASP A 580 -17.93 -2.02 25.53
C ASP A 580 -18.40 -1.04 24.42
N ASN A 581 -17.53 -0.74 23.45
CA ASN A 581 -17.90 0.08 22.29
C ASN A 581 -19.05 -0.61 21.52
N PRO A 582 -20.22 0.01 21.39
CA PRO A 582 -21.34 -0.60 20.67
C PRO A 582 -21.13 -0.62 19.13
N TYR A 583 -20.18 0.17 18.62
CA TYR A 583 -19.91 0.31 17.19
C TYR A 583 -18.42 0.17 16.84
N PRO A 584 -17.75 -0.92 17.27
CA PRO A 584 -16.33 -1.09 16.98
C PRO A 584 -16.11 -1.19 15.46
N THR A 585 -15.03 -0.57 15.01
CA THR A 585 -14.58 -0.60 13.59
C THR A 585 -13.48 -1.61 13.36
N VAL A 586 -12.79 -2.03 14.41
CA VAL A 586 -11.75 -3.06 14.37
C VAL A 586 -12.40 -4.45 14.37
N LYS A 587 -11.92 -5.30 13.49
CA LYS A 587 -12.46 -6.65 13.29
C LYS A 587 -12.01 -7.59 14.40
N ASN A 588 -12.98 -8.14 15.14
CA ASN A 588 -12.74 -9.23 16.07
C ASN A 588 -13.37 -10.51 15.51
N PRO A 589 -12.58 -11.55 15.17
CA PRO A 589 -13.11 -12.76 14.53
C PRO A 589 -14.14 -13.52 15.39
N ALA A 590 -14.17 -13.32 16.71
CA ALA A 590 -15.18 -13.90 17.60
C ALA A 590 -16.61 -13.42 17.29
N ALA A 591 -16.75 -12.24 16.66
CA ALA A 591 -18.05 -11.70 16.24
C ALA A 591 -18.62 -12.39 14.98
N LEU A 592 -17.88 -13.24 14.28
CA LEU A 592 -18.36 -13.96 13.09
C LEU A 592 -19.07 -15.24 13.49
N THR A 593 -20.38 -15.16 13.67
CA THR A 593 -21.24 -16.29 14.09
C THR A 593 -22.41 -16.48 13.12
N ASP A 594 -23.27 -17.46 13.36
CA ASP A 594 -24.52 -17.63 12.60
C ASP A 594 -25.45 -16.43 12.79
N HIS A 595 -25.42 -15.79 13.97
CA HIS A 595 -26.13 -14.55 14.22
C HIS A 595 -25.65 -13.42 13.28
N THR A 596 -24.35 -13.31 13.05
CA THR A 596 -23.78 -12.33 12.10
C THR A 596 -24.32 -12.53 10.68
N TYR A 597 -24.44 -13.79 10.25
CA TYR A 597 -25.02 -14.10 8.92
C TYR A 597 -26.46 -13.59 8.81
N GLU A 598 -27.33 -13.94 9.77
CA GLU A 598 -28.74 -13.54 9.73
C GLU A 598 -28.89 -12.03 9.90
N SER A 599 -28.16 -11.41 10.83
CA SER A 599 -28.18 -9.96 11.06
C SER A 599 -27.69 -9.18 9.86
N ALA A 600 -26.64 -9.65 9.14
CA ALA A 600 -26.16 -9.01 7.92
C ALA A 600 -27.21 -9.02 6.81
N LYS A 601 -27.95 -10.13 6.62
CA LYS A 601 -29.05 -10.20 5.65
C LYS A 601 -30.12 -9.16 5.97
N VAL A 602 -30.62 -9.16 7.21
CA VAL A 602 -31.65 -8.20 7.67
C VAL A 602 -31.13 -6.77 7.49
N PHE A 603 -29.88 -6.49 7.85
CA PHE A 603 -29.28 -5.18 7.68
C PHE A 603 -29.27 -4.73 6.22
N PHE A 604 -28.73 -5.52 5.31
CA PHE A 604 -28.65 -5.14 3.90
C PHE A 604 -30.02 -5.01 3.25
N ASP A 605 -30.95 -5.90 3.58
CA ASP A 605 -32.32 -5.79 3.05
C ASP A 605 -32.98 -4.50 3.52
N SER A 606 -32.81 -4.11 4.78
CA SER A 606 -33.33 -2.86 5.30
C SER A 606 -32.71 -1.62 4.65
N GLN A 607 -31.38 -1.66 4.37
CA GLN A 607 -30.66 -0.54 3.74
C GLN A 607 -31.04 -0.36 2.26
N PHE A 608 -31.20 -1.45 1.52
CA PHE A 608 -31.45 -1.39 0.07
C PHE A 608 -32.93 -1.43 -0.31
N MET A 609 -33.80 -1.97 0.54
CA MET A 609 -35.25 -1.95 0.27
C MET A 609 -35.81 -0.52 0.18
N LYS A 610 -35.28 0.39 1.04
CA LYS A 610 -35.56 1.82 0.98
C LYS A 610 -34.28 2.56 1.31
N ILE A 611 -33.61 3.06 0.27
CA ILE A 611 -32.38 3.84 0.39
C ILE A 611 -32.66 5.12 1.17
N ASN A 612 -32.06 5.27 2.32
CA ASN A 612 -32.32 6.35 3.24
C ASN A 612 -31.48 7.59 2.91
N ASP A 613 -32.12 8.72 2.69
CA ASP A 613 -31.50 9.99 2.28
C ASP A 613 -30.42 9.78 1.21
N GLY A 614 -30.71 8.99 0.16
CA GLY A 614 -29.78 8.58 -0.86
C GLY A 614 -29.13 9.74 -1.60
N VAL A 615 -27.81 9.72 -1.68
CA VAL A 615 -27.02 10.70 -2.44
C VAL A 615 -26.15 9.96 -3.46
N LEU A 616 -26.34 10.31 -4.73
CA LEU A 616 -25.43 9.87 -5.81
C LEU A 616 -24.49 11.04 -6.14
N VAL A 617 -23.19 10.81 -6.13
CA VAL A 617 -22.17 11.79 -6.53
C VAL A 617 -21.57 11.36 -7.85
N LEU A 618 -21.43 12.30 -8.80
CA LEU A 618 -20.81 12.11 -10.11
C LEU A 618 -19.85 13.27 -10.37
N VAL A 619 -18.57 12.98 -10.51
CA VAL A 619 -17.52 13.99 -10.75
C VAL A 619 -16.63 13.55 -11.89
N GLY A 620 -16.61 14.26 -13.00
CA GLY A 620 -15.74 13.92 -14.12
C GLY A 620 -16.18 14.41 -15.48
N ASP A 621 -15.60 13.82 -16.53
CA ASP A 621 -15.88 14.20 -17.92
C ASP A 621 -17.18 13.55 -18.40
N LEU A 622 -18.28 14.02 -17.84
CA LEU A 622 -19.63 13.55 -18.15
C LEU A 622 -20.40 14.63 -18.90
N PRO A 623 -20.88 14.38 -20.15
CA PRO A 623 -21.73 15.34 -20.87
C PRO A 623 -23.08 15.52 -20.19
N TYR A 624 -23.49 16.78 -19.99
CA TYR A 624 -24.68 17.16 -19.22
C TYR A 624 -25.97 16.45 -19.68
N ASP A 625 -26.35 16.62 -20.95
CA ASP A 625 -27.62 16.10 -21.48
C ASP A 625 -27.65 14.55 -21.49
N THR A 626 -26.53 13.93 -21.86
CA THR A 626 -26.39 12.48 -21.87
C THR A 626 -26.50 11.91 -20.46
N THR A 627 -25.83 12.55 -19.49
CA THR A 627 -25.87 12.17 -18.09
C THR A 627 -27.28 12.28 -17.52
N GLN A 628 -27.96 13.41 -17.76
CA GLN A 628 -29.34 13.62 -17.32
C GLN A 628 -30.28 12.57 -17.90
N LYS A 629 -30.15 12.25 -19.20
CA LYS A 629 -30.98 11.24 -19.88
C LYS A 629 -30.76 9.83 -19.28
N ILE A 630 -29.53 9.44 -19.02
CA ILE A 630 -29.21 8.15 -18.41
C ILE A 630 -29.74 8.09 -16.98
N LEU A 631 -29.49 9.11 -16.17
CA LEU A 631 -30.04 9.19 -14.80
C LEU A 631 -31.57 9.12 -14.78
N SER A 632 -32.25 9.88 -15.64
CA SER A 632 -33.72 9.85 -15.75
C SER A 632 -34.24 8.48 -16.14
N THR A 633 -33.46 7.64 -16.79
CA THR A 633 -33.86 6.29 -17.22
C THR A 633 -33.78 5.27 -16.09
N TYR A 634 -32.80 5.38 -15.17
CA TYR A 634 -32.53 4.33 -14.18
C TYR A 634 -32.84 4.71 -12.74
N LEU A 635 -32.73 6.01 -12.37
CA LEU A 635 -32.85 6.42 -10.96
C LEU A 635 -34.21 6.13 -10.35
N GLY A 636 -35.28 6.06 -11.14
CA GLY A 636 -36.62 5.67 -10.64
C GLY A 636 -36.71 4.24 -10.12
N CYS A 637 -35.73 3.39 -10.41
CA CYS A 637 -35.63 2.03 -9.84
C CYS A 637 -35.13 2.03 -8.39
N PHE A 638 -34.52 3.12 -7.91
CA PHE A 638 -34.15 3.25 -6.51
C PHE A 638 -35.34 3.71 -5.69
N ARG A 639 -35.67 2.98 -4.62
CA ARG A 639 -36.69 3.36 -3.66
C ARG A 639 -36.05 4.20 -2.56
N ILE A 640 -36.41 5.49 -2.51
CA ILE A 640 -35.82 6.43 -1.53
C ILE A 640 -36.78 6.62 -0.38
N SER A 641 -36.24 6.69 0.84
CA SER A 641 -36.98 7.13 2.04
C SER A 641 -36.30 8.36 2.64
N ARG A 642 -37.05 9.17 3.38
CA ARG A 642 -36.52 10.34 4.10
C ARG A 642 -36.61 10.11 5.59
N GLY A 643 -35.58 10.58 6.32
CA GLY A 643 -35.62 10.64 7.79
C GLY A 643 -35.56 9.30 8.51
N ALA A 644 -35.41 8.19 7.81
CA ALA A 644 -35.12 6.91 8.43
C ALA A 644 -33.60 6.73 8.57
N GLY A 645 -33.08 5.98 9.51
CA GLY A 645 -31.64 5.71 9.69
C GLY A 645 -30.98 6.67 10.66
N SER A 646 -31.74 7.15 11.63
CA SER A 646 -31.20 7.81 12.80
C SER A 646 -30.36 6.83 13.61
N ARG A 647 -29.21 7.28 14.03
CA ARG A 647 -28.37 6.56 14.99
C ARG A 647 -29.19 6.12 16.21
N ILE A 648 -29.05 4.86 16.61
CA ILE A 648 -29.61 4.38 17.87
C ILE A 648 -28.78 4.99 19.01
N SER A 649 -29.45 5.63 19.96
CA SER A 649 -28.80 6.16 21.16
C SER A 649 -28.08 5.04 21.89
N SER A 650 -26.81 5.25 22.26
CA SER A 650 -26.04 4.35 23.10
C SER A 650 -25.72 5.00 24.43
N SER A 651 -25.65 4.19 25.48
CA SER A 651 -25.22 4.63 26.81
C SER A 651 -23.69 4.63 26.98
N TYR A 652 -22.95 4.46 25.88
CA TYR A 652 -21.50 4.42 25.90
C TYR A 652 -20.91 5.68 26.52
N ARG A 653 -20.03 5.48 27.50
CA ARG A 653 -19.26 6.55 28.14
C ARG A 653 -17.78 6.26 27.93
N PHE A 654 -17.09 7.25 27.41
CA PHE A 654 -15.64 7.22 27.30
C PHE A 654 -15.03 7.65 28.65
N GLU A 655 -14.31 6.74 29.33
CA GLU A 655 -13.69 6.99 30.62
C GLU A 655 -12.18 7.14 30.48
N PRO A 656 -11.58 8.24 31.00
CA PRO A 656 -10.15 8.44 31.06
C PRO A 656 -9.47 7.40 31.97
N GLY A 657 -8.16 7.22 31.75
CA GLY A 657 -7.35 6.35 32.60
C GLY A 657 -6.16 5.75 31.84
N THR A 658 -5.25 5.12 32.56
CA THR A 658 -4.11 4.39 31.97
C THR A 658 -4.22 2.92 32.30
N PHE A 659 -4.13 2.08 31.27
CA PHE A 659 -4.24 0.64 31.35
C PHE A 659 -2.98 0.02 30.76
N THR A 660 -2.27 -0.79 31.52
CA THR A 660 -1.04 -1.45 31.06
C THR A 660 -1.28 -2.96 31.07
N GLN A 661 -0.95 -3.61 29.98
CA GLN A 661 -0.98 -5.06 29.83
C GLN A 661 0.33 -5.57 29.25
N ILE A 662 0.85 -6.67 29.78
CA ILE A 662 2.01 -7.38 29.28
C ILE A 662 1.53 -8.66 28.63
N GLY A 663 2.03 -8.98 27.46
CA GLY A 663 1.76 -10.20 26.72
C GLY A 663 3.05 -10.81 26.19
N ASP A 664 2.99 -12.09 25.86
CA ASP A 664 4.09 -12.81 25.22
C ASP A 664 3.87 -12.85 23.71
N GLY A 665 4.95 -12.77 22.92
CA GLY A 665 4.86 -12.84 21.47
C GLY A 665 6.21 -13.03 20.80
N LEU A 666 6.17 -13.50 19.55
CA LEU A 666 7.38 -13.77 18.74
C LEU A 666 8.15 -12.51 18.32
N SER A 667 7.51 -11.34 18.39
CA SER A 667 8.10 -10.06 17.96
C SER A 667 7.95 -9.04 19.08
N PRO A 668 9.00 -8.81 19.88
CA PRO A 668 9.00 -7.81 20.95
C PRO A 668 8.60 -6.43 20.40
N ARG A 669 7.65 -5.77 21.07
CA ARG A 669 7.24 -4.40 20.72
C ARG A 669 6.41 -3.77 21.85
N VAL A 670 6.33 -2.47 21.81
CA VAL A 670 5.45 -1.71 22.68
C VAL A 670 4.39 -1.01 21.82
N GLU A 671 3.14 -1.16 22.17
CA GLU A 671 2.04 -0.45 21.53
C GLU A 671 1.38 0.50 22.55
N ILE A 672 1.20 1.76 22.16
CA ILE A 672 0.51 2.74 23.00
C ILE A 672 -0.63 3.35 22.22
N GLY A 673 -1.86 3.14 22.71
CA GLY A 673 -3.06 3.80 22.23
C GLY A 673 -3.44 4.98 23.14
N LEU A 674 -3.71 6.11 22.53
CA LEU A 674 -4.18 7.33 23.17
C LEU A 674 -5.55 7.70 22.61
N ALA A 675 -6.54 7.95 23.44
CA ALA A 675 -7.84 8.44 23.01
C ALA A 675 -8.33 9.60 23.85
N GLY A 676 -8.97 10.58 23.21
CA GLY A 676 -9.50 11.76 23.88
C GLY A 676 -10.79 12.25 23.23
N SER A 677 -11.75 12.75 24.05
CA SER A 677 -12.99 13.29 23.53
C SER A 677 -12.81 14.75 23.10
N GLN A 678 -13.11 15.02 21.84
CA GLN A 678 -13.06 16.36 21.26
C GLN A 678 -14.13 16.50 20.18
N LYS A 679 -14.79 17.66 20.11
CA LYS A 679 -15.85 17.90 19.12
C LYS A 679 -15.30 17.79 17.70
N TYR A 680 -15.95 16.97 16.87
CA TYR A 680 -15.58 16.79 15.48
C TYR A 680 -15.94 18.03 14.64
N THR A 681 -14.95 18.83 14.30
CA THR A 681 -15.05 20.02 13.44
C THR A 681 -13.87 20.05 12.48
N PRO A 682 -13.95 20.74 11.34
CA PRO A 682 -12.80 20.88 10.44
C PRO A 682 -11.54 21.41 11.14
N ASP A 683 -11.68 22.42 11.97
CA ASP A 683 -10.54 23.06 12.67
C ASP A 683 -9.88 22.08 13.67
N ASN A 684 -10.70 21.35 14.45
CA ASN A 684 -10.19 20.34 15.37
C ASN A 684 -9.58 19.14 14.63
N LEU A 685 -10.14 18.74 13.48
CA LEU A 685 -9.58 17.69 12.67
C LEU A 685 -8.19 18.06 12.14
N PHE A 686 -8.05 19.29 11.61
CA PHE A 686 -6.74 19.72 11.09
C PHE A 686 -5.72 19.94 12.21
N ALA A 687 -6.15 20.51 13.35
CA ALA A 687 -5.30 20.61 14.53
C ALA A 687 -4.86 19.23 15.06
N PHE A 688 -5.74 18.23 15.05
CA PHE A 688 -5.45 16.85 15.44
C PHE A 688 -4.42 16.21 14.50
N HIS A 689 -4.59 16.37 13.19
CA HIS A 689 -3.60 15.84 12.23
C HIS A 689 -2.22 16.45 12.44
N LEU A 690 -2.15 17.77 12.70
CA LEU A 690 -0.89 18.44 12.99
C LEU A 690 -0.30 18.02 14.35
N ALA A 691 -1.13 17.83 15.39
CA ALA A 691 -0.70 17.30 16.68
C ALA A 691 -0.08 15.90 16.54
N ALA A 692 -0.72 15.03 15.78
CA ALA A 692 -0.19 13.69 15.48
C ALA A 692 1.15 13.75 14.75
N MET A 693 1.31 14.65 13.77
CA MET A 693 2.60 14.84 13.07
C MET A 693 3.70 15.38 13.99
N VAL A 694 3.37 16.27 14.93
CA VAL A 694 4.32 16.76 15.94
C VAL A 694 4.79 15.62 16.83
N LEU A 695 3.85 14.79 17.33
CA LEU A 695 4.19 13.64 18.18
C LEU A 695 5.04 12.62 17.42
N ASP A 696 4.63 12.24 16.22
CA ASP A 696 5.35 11.27 15.39
C ASP A 696 6.80 11.70 15.18
N ARG A 697 7.01 12.97 14.82
CA ARG A 697 8.36 13.50 14.63
C ARG A 697 9.19 13.52 15.91
N SER A 698 8.59 13.95 17.01
CA SER A 698 9.27 14.04 18.30
C SER A 698 9.66 12.65 18.83
N LEU A 699 8.75 11.69 18.71
CA LEU A 699 8.97 10.32 19.15
C LEU A 699 9.99 9.61 18.26
N THR A 700 9.91 9.76 16.94
CA THR A 700 10.90 9.19 16.04
C THR A 700 12.32 9.67 16.38
N ALA A 701 12.50 10.97 16.67
CA ALA A 701 13.78 11.53 17.07
C ALA A 701 14.29 10.97 18.40
N GLU A 702 13.42 10.82 19.40
CA GLU A 702 13.80 10.31 20.71
C GLU A 702 14.08 8.80 20.69
N LEU A 703 13.24 8.02 20.02
CA LEU A 703 13.32 6.57 20.02
C LEU A 703 14.45 6.02 19.12
N SER A 704 14.85 6.79 18.10
CA SER A 704 16.03 6.45 17.30
C SER A 704 17.33 6.39 18.15
N LYS A 705 17.40 7.13 19.28
CA LYS A 705 18.53 7.11 20.21
C LYS A 705 18.79 5.74 20.81
N ILE A 706 17.73 4.97 21.03
CA ILE A 706 17.78 3.60 21.56
C ILE A 706 17.45 2.56 20.48
N GLY A 707 17.54 2.91 19.21
CA GLY A 707 17.34 1.99 18.11
C GLY A 707 15.93 1.42 17.98
N TYR A 708 14.90 2.23 18.26
CA TYR A 708 13.50 1.86 18.04
C TYR A 708 12.90 2.65 16.88
N SER A 709 12.15 1.95 16.03
CA SER A 709 11.29 2.56 15.02
C SER A 709 9.93 2.89 15.59
N VAL A 710 9.28 3.90 15.02
CA VAL A 710 7.95 4.36 15.42
C VAL A 710 7.01 4.24 14.22
N SER A 711 5.89 3.55 14.41
CA SER A 711 4.78 3.54 13.45
C SER A 711 3.55 4.16 14.12
N MET A 712 2.82 5.01 13.40
CA MET A 712 1.68 5.74 13.92
C MET A 712 0.42 5.50 13.07
N GLN A 713 -0.67 5.20 13.75
CA GLN A 713 -2.01 5.19 13.19
C GLN A 713 -2.85 6.26 13.92
N LYS A 714 -3.79 6.88 13.21
CA LYS A 714 -4.66 7.89 13.81
C LYS A 714 -6.05 7.87 13.22
N SER A 715 -7.03 8.15 14.04
CA SER A 715 -8.42 8.30 13.65
C SER A 715 -9.11 9.43 14.44
N PHE A 716 -10.09 10.09 13.83
CA PHE A 716 -11.00 10.99 14.51
C PHE A 716 -12.41 10.59 14.10
N GLY A 717 -13.08 9.85 14.95
CA GLY A 717 -14.40 9.29 14.72
C GLY A 717 -15.51 10.11 15.39
N VAL A 718 -16.74 9.91 14.92
CA VAL A 718 -17.97 10.48 15.50
C VAL A 718 -18.84 9.42 16.17
N PHE A 719 -18.39 8.17 16.21
CA PHE A 719 -19.08 7.02 16.79
C PHE A 719 -18.14 6.24 17.72
N PRO A 720 -18.63 5.83 18.90
CA PRO A 720 -19.94 6.07 19.47
C PRO A 720 -20.20 7.53 19.86
N GLN A 721 -19.14 8.31 19.97
CA GLN A 721 -19.12 9.77 20.20
C GLN A 721 -17.89 10.38 19.54
N ASP A 722 -17.77 11.70 19.54
CA ASP A 722 -16.62 12.41 18.95
C ASP A 722 -15.33 12.08 19.73
N ILE A 723 -14.47 11.20 19.20
CA ILE A 723 -13.23 10.73 19.84
C ILE A 723 -12.07 10.81 18.85
N MET A 724 -10.97 11.40 19.31
CA MET A 724 -9.66 11.33 18.65
C MET A 724 -8.89 10.11 19.18
N GLU A 725 -8.21 9.41 18.29
CA GLU A 725 -7.35 8.28 18.61
C GLU A 725 -6.00 8.41 17.90
N ILE A 726 -4.92 8.14 18.62
CA ILE A 726 -3.59 7.92 18.07
C ILE A 726 -3.04 6.64 18.66
N ARG A 727 -2.53 5.76 17.80
CA ARG A 727 -1.86 4.53 18.21
C ARG A 727 -0.44 4.54 17.69
N PHE A 728 0.52 4.34 18.58
CA PHE A 728 1.93 4.16 18.29
C PHE A 728 2.32 2.70 18.46
N ILE A 729 3.15 2.21 17.54
CA ILE A 729 3.79 0.90 17.62
C ILE A 729 5.30 1.16 17.58
N PHE A 730 5.98 0.76 18.64
CA PHE A 730 7.43 0.90 18.83
C PHE A 730 8.09 -0.47 18.68
N THR A 731 8.93 -0.62 17.67
CA THR A 731 9.58 -1.89 17.35
C THR A 731 11.10 -1.71 17.40
N PRO A 732 11.84 -2.61 18.07
CA PRO A 732 13.31 -2.54 18.03
C PRO A 732 13.81 -2.75 16.60
N CYS A 733 14.74 -1.92 16.17
CA CYS A 733 15.41 -2.11 14.89
C CYS A 733 16.40 -3.28 14.98
N PRO A 734 16.65 -4.00 13.87
CA PRO A 734 17.65 -5.08 13.85
C PRO A 734 19.05 -4.58 14.24
N ASP A 735 19.79 -5.38 15.01
CA ASP A 735 21.13 -5.01 15.47
C ASP A 735 22.10 -4.76 14.33
N GLU A 736 21.92 -5.51 13.24
CA GLU A 736 22.76 -5.40 12.05
C GLU A 736 22.73 -4.01 11.40
N GLY A 737 21.64 -3.27 11.58
CA GLY A 737 21.45 -1.93 11.02
C GLY A 737 21.81 -0.79 11.98
N LEU A 738 22.20 -1.09 13.23
CA LEU A 738 22.44 -0.09 14.27
C LEU A 738 23.92 0.02 14.65
N PRO A 739 24.38 1.22 15.06
CA PRO A 739 25.67 1.38 15.73
C PRO A 739 25.75 0.58 17.03
N GLU A 740 26.93 0.04 17.36
CA GLU A 740 27.15 -0.71 18.60
C GLU A 740 26.81 0.12 19.85
N GLU A 741 27.10 1.43 19.86
CA GLU A 741 26.74 2.32 20.95
C GLU A 741 25.21 2.39 21.15
N THR A 742 24.44 2.38 20.05
CA THR A 742 22.97 2.39 20.08
C THR A 742 22.42 1.06 20.59
N VAL A 743 22.99 -0.07 20.15
CA VAL A 743 22.63 -1.40 20.65
C VAL A 743 22.93 -1.51 22.15
N ALA A 744 24.16 -1.13 22.58
CA ALA A 744 24.52 -1.14 23.97
C ALA A 744 23.65 -0.22 24.84
N LEU A 745 23.28 0.95 24.33
CA LEU A 745 22.35 1.85 25.03
C LEU A 745 20.96 1.24 25.14
N ARG A 746 20.45 0.62 24.07
CA ARG A 746 19.18 -0.09 24.08
C ARG A 746 19.16 -1.21 25.12
N ASP A 747 20.20 -2.05 25.12
CA ASP A 747 20.27 -3.23 26.00
C ASP A 747 20.42 -2.84 27.48
N SER A 748 21.00 -1.66 27.77
CA SER A 748 21.11 -1.10 29.12
C SER A 748 19.93 -0.25 29.56
N THR A 749 18.95 0.02 28.65
CA THR A 749 17.82 0.89 28.91
C THR A 749 16.53 0.07 29.06
N ASP A 750 15.73 0.36 30.09
CA ASP A 750 14.33 -0.12 30.09
C ASP A 750 13.56 0.63 29.00
N ALA A 751 13.41 -0.05 27.85
CA ALA A 751 12.77 0.52 26.66
C ALA A 751 11.34 1.01 26.94
N PHE A 752 10.58 0.27 27.74
CA PHE A 752 9.19 0.66 28.06
C PHE A 752 9.14 1.96 28.89
N LEU A 753 9.98 2.07 29.90
CA LEU A 753 10.07 3.29 30.69
C LEU A 753 10.58 4.47 29.86
N PHE A 754 11.56 4.24 28.98
CA PHE A 754 12.05 5.27 28.07
C PHE A 754 10.97 5.75 27.09
N ILE A 755 10.23 4.83 26.46
CA ILE A 755 9.11 5.15 25.54
C ILE A 755 8.04 5.96 26.26
N ARG A 756 7.68 5.54 27.48
CA ARG A 756 6.68 6.24 28.32
C ARG A 756 7.11 7.66 28.66
N GLN A 757 8.40 7.86 29.02
CA GLN A 757 8.94 9.18 29.32
C GLN A 757 9.04 10.05 28.06
N ALA A 758 9.51 9.50 26.95
CA ALA A 758 9.59 10.20 25.66
C ALA A 758 8.21 10.71 25.20
N LEU A 759 7.18 9.86 25.30
CA LEU A 759 5.82 10.24 24.98
C LEU A 759 5.29 11.36 25.93
N ALA A 760 5.51 11.23 27.22
CA ALA A 760 5.10 12.25 28.19
C ALA A 760 5.78 13.60 27.92
N ASN A 761 7.08 13.58 27.64
CA ASN A 761 7.84 14.78 27.28
C ASN A 761 7.34 15.41 25.97
N ALA A 762 7.09 14.60 24.93
CA ALA A 762 6.61 15.08 23.64
C ALA A 762 5.22 15.71 23.74
N MET A 763 4.33 15.17 24.59
CA MET A 763 3.00 15.72 24.81
C MET A 763 3.01 17.01 25.66
N ALA A 764 3.97 17.15 26.57
CA ALA A 764 4.10 18.31 27.44
C ALA A 764 4.90 19.46 26.81
N ALA A 765 5.77 19.18 25.85
CA ALA A 765 6.63 20.16 25.21
C ALA A 765 5.83 21.25 24.48
N PRO A 766 6.24 22.51 24.57
CA PRO A 766 5.63 23.56 23.76
C PRO A 766 5.81 23.30 22.27
N VAL A 767 4.74 23.51 21.50
CA VAL A 767 4.78 23.31 20.04
C VAL A 767 5.62 24.45 19.41
N ASP A 768 6.75 24.08 18.78
CA ASP A 768 7.59 25.05 18.08
C ASP A 768 6.86 25.65 16.86
N PRO A 769 6.69 26.98 16.79
CA PRO A 769 6.03 27.63 15.66
C PRO A 769 6.72 27.42 14.31
N GLY A 770 8.05 27.30 14.29
CA GLY A 770 8.83 27.05 13.08
C GLY A 770 8.55 25.65 12.53
N LEU A 771 8.62 24.62 13.40
CA LEU A 771 8.25 23.25 13.05
C LEU A 771 6.79 23.18 12.59
N LEU A 772 5.86 23.81 13.32
CA LEU A 772 4.44 23.82 12.96
C LEU A 772 4.21 24.44 11.57
N GLY A 773 4.93 25.52 11.22
CA GLY A 773 4.85 26.12 9.88
C GLY A 773 5.22 25.14 8.76
N LEU A 774 6.26 24.35 8.97
CA LEU A 774 6.69 23.31 8.03
C LEU A 774 5.66 22.17 7.92
N LEU A 775 5.16 21.70 9.07
CA LEU A 775 4.16 20.62 9.10
C LEU A 775 2.84 21.04 8.44
N LYS A 776 2.43 22.32 8.56
CA LYS A 776 1.26 22.88 7.85
C LYS A 776 1.46 22.83 6.33
N ALA A 777 2.63 23.23 5.84
CA ALA A 777 2.94 23.19 4.42
C ALA A 777 2.93 21.77 3.88
N ALA A 778 3.57 20.84 4.59
CA ALA A 778 3.59 19.42 4.24
C ALA A 778 2.18 18.80 4.27
N PHE A 779 1.40 19.09 5.31
CA PHE A 779 0.03 18.57 5.44
C PHE A 779 -0.89 19.17 4.38
N SER A 780 -0.80 20.45 4.08
CA SER A 780 -1.59 21.08 3.03
C SER A 780 -1.28 20.47 1.66
N ALA A 781 -0.01 20.22 1.36
CA ALA A 781 0.41 19.59 0.11
C ALA A 781 -0.08 18.13 0.02
N SER A 782 0.05 17.34 1.08
CA SER A 782 -0.43 15.95 1.11
C SER A 782 -1.95 15.87 1.03
N TYR A 783 -2.67 16.78 1.67
CA TYR A 783 -4.13 16.85 1.59
C TYR A 783 -4.61 17.24 0.17
N ALA A 784 -3.93 18.21 -0.47
CA ALA A 784 -4.20 18.56 -1.85
C ALA A 784 -3.94 17.40 -2.82
N ALA A 785 -2.84 16.65 -2.61
CA ALA A 785 -2.51 15.47 -3.39
C ALA A 785 -3.57 14.36 -3.20
N ALA A 786 -4.02 14.12 -1.96
CA ALA A 786 -5.10 13.18 -1.69
C ALA A 786 -6.41 13.59 -2.39
N LEU A 787 -6.76 14.87 -2.40
CA LEU A 787 -7.95 15.37 -3.11
C LEU A 787 -7.81 15.35 -4.65
N SER A 788 -6.63 15.14 -5.20
CA SER A 788 -6.46 14.89 -6.64
C SER A 788 -6.96 13.50 -7.05
N ASP A 789 -6.94 12.52 -6.12
CA ASP A 789 -7.63 11.26 -6.29
C ASP A 789 -9.15 11.46 -6.18
N ARG A 790 -9.89 10.95 -7.16
CA ARG A 790 -11.34 11.21 -7.26
C ARG A 790 -12.17 10.52 -6.20
N VAL A 791 -11.77 9.34 -5.78
CA VAL A 791 -12.46 8.61 -4.71
C VAL A 791 -12.29 9.36 -3.40
N SER A 792 -11.07 9.79 -3.08
CA SER A 792 -10.76 10.59 -1.90
C SER A 792 -11.48 11.95 -1.90
N TYR A 793 -11.55 12.62 -3.06
CA TYR A 793 -12.32 13.86 -3.21
C TYR A 793 -13.82 13.63 -2.95
N ILE A 794 -14.39 12.56 -3.52
CA ILE A 794 -15.80 12.21 -3.34
C ILE A 794 -16.06 11.82 -1.88
N ASP A 795 -15.18 11.08 -1.23
CA ASP A 795 -15.29 10.76 0.19
C ASP A 795 -15.30 12.01 1.08
N ALA A 796 -14.40 12.95 0.82
CA ALA A 796 -14.38 14.24 1.52
C ALA A 796 -15.67 15.06 1.27
N LEU A 797 -16.21 15.01 0.05
CA LEU A 797 -17.48 15.64 -0.30
C LEU A 797 -18.66 14.98 0.43
N LEU A 798 -18.66 13.66 0.57
CA LEU A 798 -19.70 12.91 1.26
C LEU A 798 -19.72 13.15 2.77
N MET A 799 -18.59 13.56 3.37
CA MET A 799 -18.54 13.87 4.81
C MET A 799 -19.60 14.90 5.24
N ARG A 800 -19.98 15.84 4.38
CA ARG A 800 -21.03 16.80 4.67
C ARG A 800 -22.43 16.15 4.83
N TYR A 801 -22.67 15.03 4.17
CA TYR A 801 -23.93 14.30 4.25
C TYR A 801 -23.97 13.32 5.42
N SER A 802 -22.84 12.71 5.76
CA SER A 802 -22.73 11.76 6.88
C SER A 802 -22.53 12.45 8.24
N SER A 803 -21.65 13.46 8.31
CA SER A 803 -21.33 14.17 9.56
C SER A 803 -21.86 15.60 9.65
N GLY A 804 -22.39 16.15 8.55
CA GLY A 804 -22.81 17.56 8.45
C GLY A 804 -21.63 18.53 8.37
N LYS A 805 -20.40 18.07 8.13
CA LYS A 805 -19.18 18.90 8.13
C LYS A 805 -18.55 19.00 6.73
N ASP A 806 -18.22 20.23 6.37
CA ASP A 806 -17.54 20.53 5.11
C ASP A 806 -16.00 20.53 5.31
N MET A 807 -15.36 19.53 4.74
CA MET A 807 -13.90 19.33 4.80
C MET A 807 -13.16 19.85 3.56
N LEU A 808 -13.90 20.35 2.56
CA LEU A 808 -13.33 20.78 1.28
C LEU A 808 -13.15 22.29 1.20
N THR A 809 -14.17 23.06 1.60
CA THR A 809 -14.18 24.52 1.41
C THR A 809 -13.10 25.18 2.26
N GLY A 810 -12.14 25.83 1.56
CA GLY A 810 -11.08 26.63 2.19
C GLY A 810 -10.13 25.80 3.10
N TYR A 811 -9.97 24.48 2.86
CA TYR A 811 -9.14 23.62 3.69
C TYR A 811 -7.71 24.16 3.86
N ALA A 812 -7.07 24.65 2.81
CA ALA A 812 -5.72 25.19 2.90
C ALA A 812 -5.61 26.39 3.86
N ASN A 813 -6.58 27.30 3.82
CA ASN A 813 -6.65 28.42 4.75
C ASN A 813 -6.90 27.95 6.18
N LYS A 814 -7.77 26.96 6.38
CA LYS A 814 -8.06 26.36 7.70
C LYS A 814 -6.81 25.68 8.27
N ILE A 815 -6.08 24.92 7.47
CA ILE A 815 -4.81 24.29 7.89
C ILE A 815 -3.79 25.38 8.27
N ASN A 816 -3.63 26.41 7.45
CA ASN A 816 -2.69 27.50 7.72
C ASN A 816 -3.07 28.34 8.95
N ALA A 817 -4.36 28.44 9.27
CA ALA A 817 -4.86 29.17 10.42
C ALA A 817 -4.64 28.48 11.77
N VAL A 818 -4.35 27.18 11.80
CA VAL A 818 -4.13 26.44 13.05
C VAL A 818 -2.98 27.07 13.86
N GLN A 819 -3.22 27.36 15.13
CA GLN A 819 -2.23 27.96 16.03
C GLN A 819 -1.55 26.92 16.93
N PRO A 820 -0.31 27.15 17.42
CA PRO A 820 0.38 26.25 18.35
C PRO A 820 -0.47 25.89 19.57
N GLN A 821 -1.25 26.84 20.10
CA GLN A 821 -2.15 26.64 21.25
C GLN A 821 -3.26 25.62 20.97
N GLN A 822 -3.78 25.59 19.74
CA GLN A 822 -4.79 24.61 19.34
C GLN A 822 -4.19 23.19 19.26
N VAL A 823 -2.98 23.07 18.74
CA VAL A 823 -2.24 21.81 18.71
C VAL A 823 -1.95 21.34 20.14
N GLN A 824 -1.48 22.26 21.01
CA GLN A 824 -1.23 21.97 22.42
C GLN A 824 -2.49 21.54 23.17
N ALA A 825 -3.64 22.16 22.88
CA ALA A 825 -4.92 21.78 23.47
C ALA A 825 -5.33 20.33 23.07
N ILE A 826 -5.11 19.94 21.83
CA ILE A 826 -5.32 18.56 21.35
C ILE A 826 -4.41 17.58 22.09
N LEU A 827 -3.10 17.90 22.22
CA LEU A 827 -2.15 17.08 22.98
C LEU A 827 -2.56 16.94 24.45
N GLY A 828 -3.01 18.03 25.06
CA GLY A 828 -3.56 18.02 26.43
C GLY A 828 -4.79 17.12 26.58
N THR A 829 -5.72 17.18 25.61
CA THR A 829 -6.92 16.32 25.60
C THR A 829 -6.53 14.82 25.48
N LEU A 830 -5.57 14.48 24.66
CA LEU A 830 -5.07 13.11 24.53
C LEU A 830 -4.32 12.64 25.78
N SER A 831 -3.53 13.54 26.39
CA SER A 831 -2.80 13.25 27.64
C SER A 831 -3.72 12.95 28.84
N GLN A 832 -4.82 13.67 28.92
CA GLN A 832 -5.83 13.52 30.00
C GLN A 832 -6.87 12.45 29.69
N GLY A 833 -6.86 11.90 28.49
CA GLY A 833 -7.81 10.91 28.02
C GLY A 833 -7.52 9.49 28.49
N ARG A 834 -7.90 8.52 27.69
CA ARG A 834 -7.61 7.11 27.94
C ARG A 834 -6.32 6.71 27.24
N LYS A 835 -5.44 6.04 27.99
CA LYS A 835 -4.16 5.52 27.51
C LYS A 835 -4.11 4.02 27.73
N VAL A 836 -3.75 3.28 26.71
CA VAL A 836 -3.48 1.85 26.76
C VAL A 836 -2.04 1.61 26.40
N GLU A 837 -1.34 0.85 27.21
CA GLU A 837 0.03 0.43 26.99
C GLU A 837 0.06 -1.08 26.93
N TYR A 838 0.42 -1.64 25.77
CA TYR A 838 0.52 -3.07 25.55
C TYR A 838 1.97 -3.42 25.21
N VAL A 839 2.61 -4.19 26.09
CA VAL A 839 4.02 -4.57 25.98
C VAL A 839 4.07 -6.04 25.60
N ILE A 840 4.66 -6.36 24.47
CA ILE A 840 4.92 -7.71 23.98
C ILE A 840 6.42 -7.99 24.18
N ARG A 841 6.71 -9.01 24.98
CA ARG A 841 8.08 -9.42 25.33
C ARG A 841 8.53 -10.67 24.57
#